data_26d9f4d3e7ecddc46c65c955d2f0ab68
#
_entry.id   26d9f4d3e7ecddc46c65c955d2f0ab68
#
_cell.length_a   1.000
_cell.length_b   1.000
_cell.length_c   1.000
_cell.angle_alpha   90.00
_cell.angle_beta   90.00
_cell.angle_gamma   90.00
#
_symmetry.space_group_name_H-M   'P 1'
#
loop_
_entity.id
_entity.type
_entity.pdbx_description
1 polymer ?
#
loop_
_entity_poly.entity_id
_entity_poly.type
_entity_poly.pdbx_seq_one_letter_code
_entity_poly.pdbx_strand_id
1 'polypeptide(L)'
;MSAVSAMVPAKARVVTRVKSVPAASNASTLAFRRAHGRPAAVSAAARFQARAVRSPSRCAAVIRADGAGRDVRAGAISDPAAESVDIPANSALNTILRSNAGAINKIMCANRGEIAVRTFRAGTELGMRTVAIFSEADRLATHRYKADESYCVNPGETPVGAYLGYEGIIETAKKNGVQAIHPGYGFLSENANFARRCEEEGIIFIGPRSETITQMGDKVIAKSLAKECGLPLVPGTDNSTDNVEEAEEFAKEFGMPIMLKAAMGGGGRGMRIVRTMGELREAFTRASSEALSAFGDGRMFLERYVEAPRHIEVQILADGHGNVVHLHERDCSVQRRHQKVVELAPAPILDPALRKTLHDDAVRLAKHVNYRNAGTVEFMVDKEGRHYFLEVNPRIQVEHTVTEEVTGVDLVQSQILIAGGATLADIGITCQEDVQVQGFAMQCRITTEDPQMSFAPDFGKVEVYRPPGGMGVRLDGEVVVGSRVSPNYDSLLVKLTCKEKNFMSVIQKMYRALGEFRVRGVKTNIPFLLNVLQSETFLSGEFATDFIDSTPSLFDLESTQDDMTKLLSYLADVAVNGASHPGAVGPAPTVVEPVPPKPSAETPPPGFKQIIDEQGPAAFAKAVRDHKGMLLMDTTWRDAHQSVLATRMRTRDLLASAPATADALAGAYSLEMWGGATFDVSLRFLHECPWQRLEMLREAVPNVPFQMLLRGANAVGYTSYADNVVNAFVKEARIAGIDVFRVFDSLNYIDNLKFGIDSVRAANGVVEGTICYTGDVSNPKKTKYSLEYYVDLTEQLVDHGIDVLAIKDMAGLLKPRAATMLVGALRTKFPDLPIHVHTHDTAGTGVASMLAAAEAGADVVDVCTDAMAGLTSQPAMGALVAAVQGTD
;
A
#
# COMPACT_ATOMS: atom_id res chain seq x y z
N MET A 1 43.45 35.97 11.10
CA MET A 1 44.12 36.85 10.14
C MET A 1 43.28 36.82 8.88
N SER A 2 42.68 37.93 8.65
CA SER A 2 42.25 38.70 7.46
C SER A 2 41.32 37.94 6.46
N ALA A 3 40.03 38.22 6.38
CA ALA A 3 39.36 39.46 5.93
C ALA A 3 39.55 39.78 4.43
N VAL A 4 38.47 39.64 3.63
CA VAL A 4 38.03 40.48 2.52
C VAL A 4 36.57 39.98 2.21
N SER A 5 35.51 40.61 2.57
CA SER A 5 34.82 41.84 2.25
C SER A 5 34.26 41.88 0.84
N ALA A 6 32.92 41.76 0.80
CA ALA A 6 31.91 42.48 0.03
C ALA A 6 32.02 42.66 -1.50
N MET A 7 30.93 42.28 -2.19
CA MET A 7 30.19 43.20 -3.08
C MET A 7 28.84 42.63 -3.51
N VAL A 8 27.78 43.35 -3.15
CA VAL A 8 26.43 43.27 -3.71
C VAL A 8 26.38 44.24 -4.88
N PRO A 9 25.65 43.95 -5.97
CA PRO A 9 25.03 45.04 -6.71
C PRO A 9 23.49 44.93 -6.75
N ALA A 10 22.95 46.15 -6.74
CA ALA A 10 21.58 46.54 -6.57
C ALA A 10 20.65 46.23 -7.76
N LYS A 11 19.37 46.22 -7.40
CA LYS A 11 18.13 46.33 -8.13
C LYS A 11 18.16 47.02 -9.50
N ALA A 12 17.49 46.41 -10.47
CA ALA A 12 16.87 47.11 -11.59
C ALA A 12 15.33 46.81 -11.58
N ARG A 13 14.55 47.81 -11.27
CA ARG A 13 13.09 47.86 -11.51
C ARG A 13 12.89 48.17 -12.98
N VAL A 14 12.16 47.34 -13.69
CA VAL A 14 11.58 47.68 -14.98
C VAL A 14 10.10 47.96 -14.78
N VAL A 15 9.77 49.26 -14.93
CA VAL A 15 8.41 49.77 -15.01
C VAL A 15 8.02 49.77 -16.48
N THR A 16 7.10 48.91 -16.87
CA THR A 16 6.45 48.99 -18.18
C THR A 16 5.11 49.73 -18.08
N ARG A 17 5.07 50.93 -18.61
CA ARG A 17 3.87 51.74 -18.86
C ARG A 17 3.01 51.05 -19.91
N VAL A 18 1.78 50.70 -19.59
CA VAL A 18 0.74 50.37 -20.58
C VAL A 18 0.03 51.68 -20.95
N LYS A 19 0.09 52.04 -22.25
CA LYS A 19 -0.67 53.14 -22.85
C LYS A 19 -2.11 52.69 -23.05
N SER A 20 -3.02 53.54 -22.59
CA SER A 20 -4.46 53.54 -22.88
C SER A 20 -4.73 53.92 -24.35
N VAL A 21 -5.61 53.21 -25.04
CA VAL A 21 -6.21 53.58 -26.33
C VAL A 21 -7.72 53.69 -26.13
N PRO A 22 -8.39 54.73 -26.70
CA PRO A 22 -9.76 55.09 -26.34
C PRO A 22 -10.81 54.27 -27.10
N ALA A 23 -11.99 54.20 -26.47
CA ALA A 23 -13.20 53.57 -26.99
C ALA A 23 -13.77 54.36 -28.22
N ALA A 24 -14.16 53.62 -29.25
CA ALA A 24 -15.04 54.12 -30.30
C ALA A 24 -16.38 53.38 -30.19
N SER A 25 -17.40 54.19 -30.00
CA SER A 25 -18.81 53.83 -30.04
C SER A 25 -19.26 53.50 -31.45
N ASN A 26 -20.03 52.44 -31.64
CA ASN A 26 -21.07 52.41 -32.66
C ASN A 26 -22.23 51.52 -32.23
N ALA A 27 -23.33 52.17 -31.98
CA ALA A 27 -24.66 51.59 -31.83
C ALA A 27 -25.24 51.20 -33.19
N SER A 28 -25.76 49.98 -33.29
CA SER A 28 -26.82 49.71 -34.28
C SER A 28 -27.90 48.84 -33.66
N THR A 29 -29.00 49.54 -33.43
CA THR A 29 -30.31 49.03 -33.03
C THR A 29 -30.89 48.12 -34.06
N LEU A 30 -31.32 46.90 -33.70
CA LEU A 30 -32.30 46.13 -34.45
C LEU A 30 -33.37 45.62 -33.48
N ALA A 31 -34.51 46.27 -33.52
CA ALA A 31 -35.74 45.88 -32.87
C ALA A 31 -36.35 44.66 -33.55
N PHE A 32 -36.75 43.66 -32.79
CA PHE A 32 -37.73 42.70 -33.26
C PHE A 32 -38.88 42.59 -32.21
N ARG A 33 -40.07 42.66 -32.78
CA ARG A 33 -41.40 42.85 -32.18
C ARG A 33 -41.79 41.69 -31.24
N ARG A 34 -42.47 42.06 -30.17
CA ARG A 34 -43.35 41.20 -29.34
C ARG A 34 -44.50 40.65 -30.18
N ALA A 35 -44.71 39.35 -30.03
CA ALA A 35 -46.02 38.75 -30.28
C ALA A 35 -46.46 38.05 -29.01
N HIS A 36 -47.61 38.46 -28.49
CA HIS A 36 -48.32 37.85 -27.35
C HIS A 36 -48.96 36.51 -27.75
N GLY A 37 -48.86 35.53 -26.87
CA GLY A 37 -49.65 34.31 -26.97
C GLY A 37 -49.42 33.44 -25.70
N ARG A 38 -50.33 33.64 -24.68
CA ARG A 38 -50.53 32.60 -23.67
C ARG A 38 -51.45 31.55 -24.27
N PRO A 39 -51.19 30.25 -24.00
CA PRO A 39 -52.24 29.51 -23.30
C PRO A 39 -51.78 28.60 -22.17
N ALA A 40 -52.68 28.55 -21.23
CA ALA A 40 -53.21 27.44 -20.45
C ALA A 40 -52.29 26.42 -19.76
N ALA A 41 -52.36 26.50 -18.43
CA ALA A 41 -51.93 25.47 -17.49
C ALA A 41 -52.59 24.13 -17.78
N VAL A 42 -51.78 23.07 -17.86
CA VAL A 42 -52.23 21.66 -17.67
C VAL A 42 -51.40 21.09 -16.54
N SER A 43 -52.06 20.89 -15.41
CA SER A 43 -51.57 20.15 -14.28
C SER A 43 -51.59 18.66 -14.62
N ALA A 44 -50.45 17.99 -14.56
CA ALA A 44 -50.40 16.55 -14.47
C ALA A 44 -49.53 16.16 -13.27
N ALA A 45 -50.20 16.01 -12.13
CA ALA A 45 -49.65 15.37 -10.95
C ALA A 45 -49.61 13.85 -11.23
N ALA A 46 -48.39 13.34 -11.56
CA ALA A 46 -48.16 11.90 -11.59
C ALA A 46 -47.87 11.41 -10.15
N ARG A 47 -48.89 10.82 -9.54
CA ARG A 47 -48.77 10.02 -8.33
C ARG A 47 -47.99 8.76 -8.64
N PHE A 48 -46.75 8.63 -8.14
CA PHE A 48 -46.08 7.35 -8.02
C PHE A 48 -46.67 6.60 -6.81
N GLN A 49 -47.53 5.61 -7.08
CA GLN A 49 -47.91 4.64 -6.08
C GLN A 49 -46.76 3.63 -5.91
N ALA A 50 -46.26 3.57 -4.69
CA ALA A 50 -45.37 2.51 -4.25
C ALA A 50 -46.15 1.18 -4.23
N ARG A 51 -45.84 0.29 -5.14
CA ARG A 51 -46.30 -1.09 -5.13
C ARG A 51 -45.42 -1.87 -4.16
N ALA A 52 -46.00 -2.24 -3.01
CA ALA A 52 -45.45 -3.21 -2.08
C ALA A 52 -45.38 -4.58 -2.78
N VAL A 53 -44.16 -5.07 -2.96
CA VAL A 53 -43.93 -6.44 -3.40
C VAL A 53 -44.10 -7.35 -2.19
N ARG A 54 -45.12 -8.14 -2.20
CA ARG A 54 -45.36 -9.23 -1.25
C ARG A 54 -44.35 -10.35 -1.50
N SER A 55 -43.74 -10.81 -0.43
CA SER A 55 -42.91 -12.02 -0.39
C SER A 55 -43.71 -13.26 -0.78
N PRO A 56 -43.12 -14.21 -1.53
CA PRO A 56 -43.73 -15.50 -1.74
C PRO A 56 -43.53 -16.43 -0.54
N SER A 57 -44.64 -16.91 -0.04
CA SER A 57 -44.74 -17.94 0.95
C SER A 57 -44.32 -19.32 0.42
N ARG A 58 -43.54 -20.01 1.27
CA ARG A 58 -43.50 -21.46 1.49
C ARG A 58 -43.87 -22.38 0.31
N CYS A 59 -42.86 -23.07 -0.25
CA CYS A 59 -43.01 -24.41 -0.78
C CYS A 59 -42.67 -25.42 0.31
N ALA A 60 -43.70 -26.08 0.87
CA ALA A 60 -43.54 -27.26 1.71
C ALA A 60 -43.46 -28.48 0.80
N ALA A 61 -42.29 -29.12 0.74
CA ALA A 61 -42.15 -30.44 0.18
C ALA A 61 -42.56 -31.49 1.24
N VAL A 62 -43.63 -32.19 1.00
CA VAL A 62 -44.07 -33.32 1.79
C VAL A 62 -43.21 -34.52 1.40
N ILE A 63 -42.33 -34.96 2.26
CA ILE A 63 -41.68 -36.27 2.19
C ILE A 63 -42.44 -37.17 3.15
N ARG A 64 -43.11 -38.20 2.63
CA ARG A 64 -43.65 -39.31 3.40
C ARG A 64 -42.53 -40.20 3.86
N ALA A 65 -42.36 -40.34 5.15
CA ALA A 65 -41.52 -41.39 5.75
C ALA A 65 -42.43 -42.49 6.26
N ASP A 66 -42.18 -43.70 5.77
CA ASP A 66 -42.68 -44.94 6.37
C ASP A 66 -41.87 -45.28 7.63
N GLY A 67 -42.57 -45.83 8.60
CA GLY A 67 -42.15 -45.98 9.95
C GLY A 67 -41.04 -46.95 10.25
N ALA A 68 -40.23 -46.64 11.20
CA ALA A 68 -39.66 -47.49 12.20
C ALA A 68 -39.12 -46.64 13.38
N GLY A 69 -39.68 -46.82 14.53
CA GLY A 69 -39.35 -46.00 15.72
C GLY A 69 -37.95 -46.16 16.23
N ARG A 70 -37.33 -45.03 16.51
CA ARG A 70 -36.33 -44.86 17.57
C ARG A 70 -36.43 -43.44 18.11
N ASP A 71 -36.67 -43.33 19.40
CA ASP A 71 -36.60 -42.08 20.16
C ASP A 71 -35.24 -41.39 19.93
N VAL A 72 -35.27 -40.28 19.23
CA VAL A 72 -34.16 -39.34 19.22
C VAL A 72 -34.66 -38.05 19.87
N ARG A 73 -34.20 -37.81 21.08
CA ARG A 73 -34.35 -36.54 21.80
C ARG A 73 -33.93 -35.42 20.87
N ALA A 74 -34.83 -34.47 20.66
CA ALA A 74 -34.53 -33.23 19.94
C ALA A 74 -33.43 -32.46 20.73
N GLY A 75 -32.20 -32.63 20.32
CA GLY A 75 -31.13 -31.69 20.62
C GLY A 75 -31.40 -30.40 19.83
N ALA A 76 -31.46 -29.30 20.55
CA ALA A 76 -31.54 -27.98 19.94
C ALA A 76 -30.42 -27.85 18.89
N ILE A 77 -30.78 -27.60 17.62
CA ILE A 77 -29.86 -27.12 16.63
C ILE A 77 -29.51 -25.70 17.07
N SER A 78 -28.40 -25.55 17.77
CA SER A 78 -27.76 -24.26 17.95
C SER A 78 -27.39 -23.77 16.55
N ASP A 79 -27.91 -22.60 16.16
CA ASP A 79 -27.38 -21.81 15.06
C ASP A 79 -25.85 -21.83 15.21
N PRO A 80 -25.07 -22.21 14.16
CA PRO A 80 -23.65 -21.99 14.23
C PRO A 80 -23.51 -20.45 14.25
N ALA A 81 -23.25 -19.91 15.45
CA ALA A 81 -22.68 -18.59 15.58
C ALA A 81 -21.57 -18.54 14.53
N ALA A 82 -21.55 -17.49 13.71
CA ALA A 82 -20.41 -17.20 12.89
C ALA A 82 -19.23 -17.08 13.87
N GLU A 83 -18.57 -18.20 14.10
CA GLU A 83 -17.23 -18.19 14.62
C GLU A 83 -16.48 -17.31 13.66
N SER A 84 -16.00 -16.17 14.13
CA SER A 84 -14.88 -15.53 13.53
C SER A 84 -13.92 -16.67 13.27
N VAL A 85 -13.52 -16.87 12.01
CA VAL A 85 -12.42 -17.77 11.70
C VAL A 85 -11.20 -17.06 12.26
N ASP A 86 -11.01 -17.18 13.59
CA ASP A 86 -9.69 -17.15 14.15
C ASP A 86 -8.96 -18.28 13.43
N ILE A 87 -8.17 -17.91 12.43
CA ILE A 87 -7.11 -18.80 11.97
C ILE A 87 -6.15 -18.81 13.15
N PRO A 88 -6.16 -19.85 13.99
CA PRO A 88 -5.30 -19.83 15.15
C PRO A 88 -3.89 -19.70 14.63
N ALA A 89 -3.07 -18.86 15.22
CA ALA A 89 -1.63 -18.82 14.99
C ALA A 89 -0.96 -20.21 15.08
N ASN A 90 -1.71 -21.22 15.51
CA ASN A 90 -1.39 -22.65 15.65
C ASN A 90 -2.38 -23.55 14.90
N SER A 91 -2.80 -23.23 13.67
CA SER A 91 -3.46 -24.23 12.85
C SER A 91 -2.50 -25.39 12.62
N ALA A 92 -3.00 -26.64 12.58
CA ALA A 92 -2.17 -27.81 12.29
C ALA A 92 -1.38 -27.63 10.99
N LEU A 93 -1.94 -26.92 10.01
CA LEU A 93 -1.29 -26.56 8.76
C LEU A 93 -0.10 -25.62 8.99
N ASN A 94 -0.27 -24.56 9.78
CA ASN A 94 0.82 -23.65 10.16
C ASN A 94 1.88 -24.37 11.02
N THR A 95 1.49 -25.34 11.83
CA THR A 95 2.42 -26.14 12.63
C THR A 95 3.24 -27.07 11.75
N ILE A 96 2.63 -27.69 10.71
CA ILE A 96 3.31 -28.55 9.74
C ILE A 96 4.24 -27.69 8.86
N LEU A 97 3.78 -26.59 8.32
CA LEU A 97 4.61 -25.66 7.52
C LEU A 97 5.76 -25.07 8.36
N ARG A 98 5.51 -24.71 9.63
CA ARG A 98 6.54 -24.21 10.54
C ARG A 98 7.54 -25.30 10.96
N SER A 99 7.14 -26.57 11.11
CA SER A 99 8.06 -27.65 11.41
C SER A 99 9.05 -27.92 10.28
N ASN A 100 8.66 -27.63 9.05
CA ASN A 100 9.47 -27.86 7.85
C ASN A 100 10.24 -26.60 7.40
N ALA A 101 9.76 -25.39 7.76
CA ALA A 101 10.38 -24.13 7.36
C ALA A 101 11.63 -23.73 8.18
N GLY A 102 12.08 -24.59 9.12
CA GLY A 102 13.11 -24.15 10.06
C GLY A 102 12.64 -22.93 10.86
N ALA A 103 13.46 -22.41 11.75
CA ALA A 103 13.04 -21.35 12.69
C ALA A 103 12.93 -19.94 12.08
N ILE A 104 12.52 -19.74 10.81
CA ILE A 104 12.32 -18.40 10.23
C ILE A 104 10.96 -17.86 10.70
N ASN A 105 11.01 -16.88 11.61
CA ASN A 105 9.81 -16.19 12.11
C ASN A 105 9.72 -14.74 11.62
N LYS A 106 10.83 -14.18 11.12
CA LYS A 106 10.90 -12.79 10.69
C LYS A 106 11.72 -12.64 9.42
N ILE A 107 11.10 -12.08 8.38
CA ILE A 107 11.66 -11.92 7.05
C ILE A 107 11.70 -10.43 6.66
N MET A 108 12.79 -10.00 6.02
CA MET A 108 12.92 -8.68 5.40
C MET A 108 12.90 -8.81 3.88
N CYS A 109 12.24 -7.89 3.19
CA CYS A 109 12.43 -7.74 1.75
C CYS A 109 13.42 -6.62 1.46
N ALA A 110 14.60 -6.96 0.91
CA ALA A 110 15.62 -5.99 0.50
C ALA A 110 15.30 -5.41 -0.87
N ASN A 111 14.09 -4.91 -1.04
CA ASN A 111 13.55 -4.37 -2.28
C ASN A 111 12.40 -3.41 -1.99
N ARG A 112 11.75 -2.90 -3.04
CA ARG A 112 10.65 -1.95 -2.98
C ARG A 112 9.50 -2.37 -3.92
N GLY A 113 8.44 -1.60 -3.91
CA GLY A 113 7.40 -1.71 -4.91
C GLY A 113 6.60 -3.00 -4.83
N GLU A 114 6.19 -3.47 -5.99
CA GLU A 114 5.30 -4.63 -6.10
C GLU A 114 5.92 -5.92 -5.58
N ILE A 115 7.24 -6.14 -5.80
CA ILE A 115 7.90 -7.36 -5.36
C ILE A 115 8.06 -7.41 -3.84
N ALA A 116 8.22 -6.26 -3.18
CA ALA A 116 8.20 -6.20 -1.73
C ALA A 116 6.81 -6.59 -1.19
N VAL A 117 5.74 -6.03 -1.78
CA VAL A 117 4.36 -6.42 -1.42
C VAL A 117 4.11 -7.91 -1.65
N ARG A 118 4.60 -8.47 -2.78
CA ARG A 118 4.49 -9.90 -3.09
C ARG A 118 5.21 -10.77 -2.03
N THR A 119 6.40 -10.36 -1.63
CA THR A 119 7.18 -11.06 -0.59
C THR A 119 6.47 -10.99 0.77
N PHE A 120 5.89 -9.84 1.13
CA PHE A 120 5.16 -9.70 2.40
C PHE A 120 3.90 -10.57 2.44
N ARG A 121 3.16 -10.67 1.32
CA ARG A 121 2.02 -11.58 1.22
C ARG A 121 2.43 -13.02 1.50
N ALA A 122 3.50 -13.49 0.85
CA ALA A 122 4.03 -14.84 1.08
C ALA A 122 4.48 -15.06 2.54
N GLY A 123 5.21 -14.10 3.11
CA GLY A 123 5.64 -14.17 4.51
C GLY A 123 4.48 -14.17 5.50
N THR A 124 3.46 -13.34 5.28
CA THR A 124 2.26 -13.28 6.11
C THR A 124 1.45 -14.58 6.02
N GLU A 125 1.26 -15.14 4.83
CA GLU A 125 0.57 -16.42 4.62
C GLU A 125 1.30 -17.59 5.28
N LEU A 126 2.64 -17.53 5.37
CA LEU A 126 3.46 -18.47 6.13
C LEU A 126 3.51 -18.16 7.64
N GLY A 127 2.79 -17.13 8.12
CA GLY A 127 2.74 -16.75 9.53
C GLY A 127 4.02 -16.09 10.06
N MET A 128 4.83 -15.48 9.18
CA MET A 128 6.06 -14.78 9.53
C MET A 128 5.80 -13.28 9.72
N ARG A 129 6.57 -12.63 10.59
CA ARG A 129 6.62 -11.16 10.64
C ARG A 129 7.42 -10.62 9.45
N THR A 130 6.94 -9.55 8.88
CA THR A 130 7.48 -8.96 7.67
C THR A 130 8.10 -7.59 7.93
N VAL A 131 9.24 -7.33 7.29
CA VAL A 131 9.99 -6.09 7.44
C VAL A 131 10.22 -5.46 6.08
N ALA A 132 9.74 -4.23 5.91
CA ALA A 132 10.01 -3.40 4.75
C ALA A 132 11.24 -2.51 4.99
N ILE A 133 11.99 -2.25 3.93
CA ILE A 133 12.97 -1.15 3.89
C ILE A 133 12.52 -0.09 2.90
N PHE A 134 12.95 1.14 3.10
CA PHE A 134 12.64 2.23 2.18
C PHE A 134 13.74 3.31 2.17
N SER A 135 13.91 3.96 1.02
CA SER A 135 14.73 5.17 0.90
C SER A 135 13.95 6.40 1.36
N GLU A 136 14.60 7.52 1.62
CA GLU A 136 13.92 8.78 1.95
C GLU A 136 12.90 9.21 0.88
N ALA A 137 13.18 8.92 -0.40
CA ALA A 137 12.26 9.19 -1.50
C ALA A 137 10.98 8.34 -1.43
N ASP A 138 11.06 7.15 -0.87
CA ASP A 138 9.94 6.20 -0.73
C ASP A 138 9.21 6.32 0.61
N ARG A 139 9.43 7.37 1.38
CA ARG A 139 8.77 7.56 2.69
C ARG A 139 7.24 7.52 2.64
N LEU A 140 6.64 7.72 1.48
CA LEU A 140 5.21 7.63 1.24
C LEU A 140 4.81 6.43 0.36
N ALA A 141 5.73 5.54 0.03
CA ALA A 141 5.47 4.37 -0.81
C ALA A 141 4.58 3.35 -0.07
N THR A 142 3.70 2.72 -0.83
CA THR A 142 2.66 1.84 -0.27
C THR A 142 3.23 0.56 0.34
N HIS A 143 4.33 0.02 -0.19
CA HIS A 143 4.92 -1.23 0.33
C HIS A 143 5.30 -1.13 1.82
N ARG A 144 5.63 0.07 2.34
CA ARG A 144 5.90 0.30 3.76
C ARG A 144 4.74 -0.09 4.67
N TYR A 145 3.51 0.15 4.20
CA TYR A 145 2.28 -0.09 4.98
C TYR A 145 1.79 -1.54 4.86
N LYS A 146 2.45 -2.35 4.03
CA LYS A 146 2.09 -3.75 3.80
C LYS A 146 2.93 -4.72 4.62
N ALA A 147 3.95 -4.23 5.30
CA ALA A 147 4.77 -4.99 6.24
C ALA A 147 4.40 -4.66 7.70
N ASP A 148 4.70 -5.55 8.62
CA ASP A 148 4.51 -5.32 10.06
C ASP A 148 5.46 -4.24 10.59
N GLU A 149 6.66 -4.12 10.00
CA GLU A 149 7.66 -3.13 10.38
C GLU A 149 8.27 -2.47 9.14
N SER A 150 8.67 -1.20 9.24
CA SER A 150 9.33 -0.51 8.13
C SER A 150 10.46 0.40 8.61
N TYR A 151 11.61 0.36 7.93
CA TYR A 151 12.81 1.12 8.31
C TYR A 151 13.39 1.88 7.13
N CYS A 152 13.77 3.14 7.37
CA CYS A 152 14.55 3.91 6.41
C CYS A 152 15.98 3.38 6.42
N VAL A 153 16.52 3.05 5.24
CA VAL A 153 17.88 2.54 5.10
C VAL A 153 18.76 3.54 4.37
N ASN A 154 20.02 3.58 4.73
CA ASN A 154 21.07 4.42 4.12
C ASN A 154 20.61 5.88 3.90
N PRO A 155 20.19 6.61 4.96
CA PRO A 155 19.74 7.99 4.84
C PRO A 155 20.86 8.89 4.30
N GLY A 156 20.47 9.82 3.41
CA GLY A 156 21.42 10.71 2.73
C GLY A 156 21.97 10.16 1.41
N GLU A 157 21.74 8.89 1.09
CA GLU A 157 22.09 8.31 -0.21
C GLU A 157 21.08 8.69 -1.29
N THR A 158 21.50 8.53 -2.56
CA THR A 158 20.57 8.65 -3.68
C THR A 158 19.43 7.63 -3.54
N PRO A 159 18.22 7.89 -4.11
CA PRO A 159 17.10 6.96 -3.98
C PRO A 159 17.42 5.51 -4.36
N VAL A 160 18.17 5.30 -5.44
CA VAL A 160 18.63 3.97 -5.85
C VAL A 160 19.80 3.50 -4.99
N GLY A 161 20.75 4.38 -4.65
CA GLY A 161 21.90 4.07 -3.79
C GLY A 161 21.47 3.53 -2.42
N ALA A 162 20.38 4.03 -1.86
CA ALA A 162 19.85 3.55 -0.59
C ALA A 162 19.51 2.04 -0.61
N TYR A 163 19.03 1.52 -1.75
CA TYR A 163 18.74 0.09 -1.92
C TYR A 163 19.97 -0.74 -2.35
N LEU A 164 21.06 -0.10 -2.75
CA LEU A 164 22.31 -0.77 -3.13
C LEU A 164 23.33 -0.82 -1.98
N GLY A 165 23.15 -0.02 -0.96
CA GLY A 165 24.01 0.03 0.23
C GLY A 165 23.72 -1.15 1.17
N TYR A 166 24.22 -2.35 0.84
CA TYR A 166 23.85 -3.57 1.54
C TYR A 166 24.34 -3.66 2.99
N GLU A 167 25.41 -2.99 3.37
CA GLU A 167 25.89 -2.98 4.76
C GLU A 167 24.87 -2.36 5.71
N GLY A 168 24.28 -1.21 5.36
CA GLY A 168 23.24 -0.59 6.16
C GLY A 168 21.93 -1.40 6.20
N ILE A 169 21.63 -2.17 5.13
CA ILE A 169 20.50 -3.10 5.12
C ILE A 169 20.75 -4.26 6.09
N ILE A 170 21.96 -4.85 6.08
CA ILE A 170 22.36 -5.93 7.01
C ILE A 170 22.36 -5.43 8.45
N GLU A 171 22.89 -4.24 8.73
CA GLU A 171 22.85 -3.65 10.06
C GLU A 171 21.42 -3.45 10.55
N THR A 172 20.54 -2.94 9.67
CA THR A 172 19.11 -2.79 9.98
C THR A 172 18.47 -4.13 10.27
N ALA A 173 18.78 -5.18 9.51
CA ALA A 173 18.27 -6.53 9.72
C ALA A 173 18.69 -7.10 11.07
N LYS A 174 19.99 -6.98 11.42
CA LYS A 174 20.55 -7.45 12.71
C LYS A 174 19.90 -6.73 13.89
N LYS A 175 19.85 -5.41 13.84
CA LYS A 175 19.27 -4.58 14.91
C LYS A 175 17.82 -4.93 15.22
N ASN A 176 17.08 -5.37 14.22
CA ASN A 176 15.65 -5.69 14.33
C ASN A 176 15.36 -7.19 14.35
N GLY A 177 16.34 -8.04 14.55
CA GLY A 177 16.17 -9.49 14.72
C GLY A 177 15.61 -10.20 13.49
N VAL A 178 15.92 -9.71 12.28
CA VAL A 178 15.56 -10.35 11.02
C VAL A 178 16.39 -11.61 10.83
N GLN A 179 15.75 -12.71 10.50
CA GLN A 179 16.40 -14.02 10.32
C GLN A 179 16.69 -14.36 8.86
N ALA A 180 15.88 -13.82 7.93
CA ALA A 180 16.04 -14.08 6.50
C ALA A 180 15.75 -12.82 5.67
N ILE A 181 16.48 -12.67 4.56
CA ILE A 181 16.31 -11.54 3.63
C ILE A 181 15.96 -12.08 2.24
N HIS A 182 14.85 -11.57 1.69
CA HIS A 182 14.46 -11.81 0.30
C HIS A 182 14.90 -10.62 -0.56
N PRO A 183 15.77 -10.81 -1.57
CA PRO A 183 16.28 -9.70 -2.36
C PRO A 183 15.30 -9.21 -3.45
N GLY A 184 14.25 -9.97 -3.76
CA GLY A 184 13.37 -9.72 -4.90
C GLY A 184 14.08 -9.92 -6.24
N TYR A 185 13.87 -8.99 -7.17
CA TYR A 185 14.60 -8.91 -8.44
C TYR A 185 15.14 -7.48 -8.64
N GLY A 186 16.18 -7.30 -9.48
CA GLY A 186 16.92 -6.04 -9.58
C GLY A 186 17.72 -5.73 -8.29
N PHE A 187 18.20 -4.52 -8.15
CA PHE A 187 19.02 -4.05 -7.01
C PHE A 187 20.10 -5.08 -6.58
N LEU A 188 19.93 -5.70 -5.42
CA LEU A 188 20.90 -6.60 -4.81
C LEU A 188 20.66 -8.09 -5.10
N SER A 189 19.63 -8.44 -5.90
CA SER A 189 19.24 -9.85 -6.10
C SER A 189 20.30 -10.72 -6.79
N GLU A 190 21.20 -10.11 -7.57
CA GLU A 190 22.32 -10.76 -8.24
C GLU A 190 23.69 -10.33 -7.67
N ASN A 191 23.68 -9.75 -6.47
CA ASN A 191 24.91 -9.32 -5.81
C ASN A 191 25.46 -10.43 -4.91
N ALA A 192 26.49 -11.13 -5.40
CA ALA A 192 27.14 -12.21 -4.66
C ALA A 192 27.78 -11.77 -3.33
N ASN A 193 28.27 -10.52 -3.26
CA ASN A 193 28.83 -9.99 -2.02
C ASN A 193 27.75 -9.79 -0.95
N PHE A 194 26.57 -9.31 -1.35
CA PHE A 194 25.44 -9.19 -0.43
C PHE A 194 25.01 -10.56 0.11
N ALA A 195 24.86 -11.57 -0.76
CA ALA A 195 24.53 -12.93 -0.34
C ALA A 195 25.54 -13.47 0.67
N ARG A 196 26.84 -13.34 0.38
CA ARG A 196 27.93 -13.77 1.26
C ARG A 196 27.91 -13.03 2.59
N ARG A 197 27.72 -11.72 2.58
CA ARG A 197 27.64 -10.92 3.81
C ARG A 197 26.46 -11.32 4.69
N CYS A 198 25.31 -11.64 4.09
CA CYS A 198 24.18 -12.21 4.85
C CYS A 198 24.58 -13.51 5.55
N GLU A 199 25.21 -14.44 4.83
CA GLU A 199 25.65 -15.73 5.36
C GLU A 199 26.69 -15.56 6.51
N GLU A 200 27.67 -14.66 6.35
CA GLU A 200 28.69 -14.34 7.36
C GLU A 200 28.06 -13.78 8.65
N GLU A 201 26.96 -13.05 8.56
CA GLU A 201 26.25 -12.46 9.68
C GLU A 201 25.13 -13.37 10.24
N GLY A 202 25.04 -14.60 9.74
CA GLY A 202 24.05 -15.59 10.19
C GLY A 202 22.62 -15.27 9.75
N ILE A 203 22.46 -14.46 8.70
CA ILE A 203 21.17 -14.12 8.10
C ILE A 203 20.97 -14.97 6.86
N ILE A 204 19.83 -15.65 6.76
CA ILE A 204 19.50 -16.50 5.61
C ILE A 204 19.22 -15.62 4.39
N PHE A 205 20.02 -15.75 3.34
CA PHE A 205 19.73 -15.16 2.03
C PHE A 205 18.74 -16.07 1.28
N ILE A 206 17.56 -15.53 0.92
CA ILE A 206 16.52 -16.27 0.20
C ILE A 206 16.82 -16.18 -1.30
N GLY A 207 17.58 -17.16 -1.79
CA GLY A 207 18.06 -17.24 -3.17
C GLY A 207 19.12 -18.32 -3.32
N PRO A 208 19.83 -18.33 -4.47
CA PRO A 208 20.97 -19.19 -4.69
C PRO A 208 22.14 -18.86 -3.77
N ARG A 209 23.13 -19.74 -3.71
CA ARG A 209 24.37 -19.50 -2.97
C ARG A 209 25.20 -18.39 -3.65
N SER A 210 26.03 -17.70 -2.86
CA SER A 210 26.87 -16.62 -3.37
C SER A 210 27.82 -17.08 -4.49
N GLU A 211 28.33 -18.33 -4.45
CA GLU A 211 29.14 -18.90 -5.51
C GLU A 211 28.34 -19.10 -6.81
N THR A 212 27.12 -19.58 -6.72
CA THR A 212 26.24 -19.79 -7.88
C THR A 212 25.86 -18.43 -8.52
N ILE A 213 25.59 -17.41 -7.70
CA ILE A 213 25.35 -16.05 -8.19
C ILE A 213 26.58 -15.53 -8.95
N THR A 214 27.78 -15.73 -8.42
CA THR A 214 29.04 -15.35 -9.08
C THR A 214 29.23 -16.07 -10.40
N GLN A 215 29.04 -17.41 -10.43
CA GLN A 215 29.21 -18.22 -11.62
C GLN A 215 28.21 -17.86 -12.73
N MET A 216 26.97 -17.62 -12.37
CA MET A 216 25.91 -17.32 -13.35
C MET A 216 25.88 -15.83 -13.76
N GLY A 217 26.36 -14.96 -12.89
CA GLY A 217 26.48 -13.52 -13.19
C GLY A 217 27.62 -13.18 -14.15
N ASP A 218 28.65 -13.99 -14.20
CA ASP A 218 29.74 -13.87 -15.17
C ASP A 218 29.39 -14.59 -16.47
N LYS A 219 29.20 -13.82 -17.55
CA LYS A 219 28.78 -14.36 -18.86
C LYS A 219 29.75 -15.35 -19.47
N VAL A 220 31.06 -15.20 -19.19
CA VAL A 220 32.09 -16.11 -19.71
C VAL A 220 32.04 -17.44 -18.95
N ILE A 221 31.96 -17.36 -17.63
CA ILE A 221 31.84 -18.55 -16.77
C ILE A 221 30.54 -19.29 -17.06
N ALA A 222 29.41 -18.57 -17.14
CA ALA A 222 28.10 -19.19 -17.42
C ALA A 222 28.08 -19.91 -18.78
N LYS A 223 28.67 -19.32 -19.83
CA LYS A 223 28.83 -19.97 -21.15
C LYS A 223 29.75 -21.18 -21.11
N SER A 224 30.86 -21.11 -20.37
CA SER A 224 31.76 -22.29 -20.20
C SER A 224 31.02 -23.44 -19.55
N LEU A 225 30.31 -23.19 -18.44
CA LEU A 225 29.51 -24.21 -17.74
C LEU A 225 28.40 -24.77 -18.63
N ALA A 226 27.73 -23.92 -19.43
CA ALA A 226 26.73 -24.38 -20.38
C ALA A 226 27.34 -25.28 -21.47
N LYS A 227 28.53 -24.93 -21.98
CA LYS A 227 29.30 -25.74 -22.95
C LYS A 227 29.71 -27.09 -22.35
N GLU A 228 30.20 -27.12 -21.10
CA GLU A 228 30.52 -28.33 -20.37
C GLU A 228 29.32 -29.27 -20.18
N CYS A 229 28.14 -28.70 -19.98
CA CYS A 229 26.88 -29.42 -19.91
C CYS A 229 26.33 -29.85 -21.29
N GLY A 230 26.99 -29.49 -22.38
CA GLY A 230 26.53 -29.79 -23.74
C GLY A 230 25.35 -28.98 -24.21
N LEU A 231 25.10 -27.81 -23.64
CA LEU A 231 24.08 -26.87 -24.12
C LEU A 231 24.57 -26.19 -25.40
N PRO A 232 23.70 -26.04 -26.42
CA PRO A 232 24.05 -25.30 -27.62
C PRO A 232 24.30 -23.81 -27.30
N LEU A 233 25.40 -23.26 -27.76
CA LEU A 233 25.71 -21.85 -27.66
C LEU A 233 25.61 -21.18 -29.03
N VAL A 234 25.27 -19.88 -29.04
CA VAL A 234 25.43 -19.10 -30.27
C VAL A 234 26.92 -19.13 -30.65
N PRO A 235 27.27 -19.49 -31.91
CA PRO A 235 28.66 -19.43 -32.35
C PRO A 235 29.25 -18.06 -32.10
N GLY A 236 30.35 -18.01 -31.39
CA GLY A 236 30.97 -16.76 -30.93
C GLY A 236 32.43 -16.98 -30.57
N THR A 237 33.16 -15.89 -30.33
CA THR A 237 34.55 -15.95 -29.89
C THR A 237 34.61 -16.34 -28.41
N ASP A 238 35.52 -17.25 -28.05
CA ASP A 238 35.77 -17.63 -26.65
C ASP A 238 36.40 -16.48 -25.86
N ASN A 239 37.16 -15.61 -26.54
CA ASN A 239 37.83 -14.46 -25.93
C ASN A 239 37.41 -13.16 -26.59
N SER A 240 37.47 -12.06 -25.81
CA SER A 240 37.30 -10.71 -26.37
C SER A 240 38.55 -10.32 -27.17
N THR A 241 38.36 -9.63 -28.29
CA THR A 241 39.43 -9.15 -29.17
C THR A 241 39.33 -7.64 -29.39
N ASP A 242 40.49 -7.00 -29.60
CA ASP A 242 40.61 -5.65 -30.11
C ASP A 242 41.10 -5.62 -31.59
N ASN A 243 41.27 -6.80 -32.16
CA ASN A 243 41.78 -7.02 -33.50
C ASN A 243 40.63 -7.17 -34.53
N VAL A 244 40.56 -6.28 -35.51
CA VAL A 244 39.51 -6.31 -36.54
C VAL A 244 39.70 -7.45 -37.52
N GLU A 245 40.92 -7.91 -37.73
CA GLU A 245 41.25 -9.05 -38.60
C GLU A 245 40.63 -10.35 -38.08
N GLU A 246 40.67 -10.58 -36.77
CA GLU A 246 39.98 -11.71 -36.10
C GLU A 246 38.47 -11.63 -36.30
N ALA A 247 37.89 -10.41 -36.32
CA ALA A 247 36.48 -10.23 -36.59
C ALA A 247 36.14 -10.57 -38.05
N GLU A 248 37.03 -10.25 -39.01
CA GLU A 248 36.84 -10.63 -40.39
C GLU A 248 36.96 -12.15 -40.61
N GLU A 249 37.89 -12.81 -39.93
CA GLU A 249 38.04 -14.27 -39.98
C GLU A 249 36.80 -14.96 -39.41
N PHE A 250 36.36 -14.52 -38.25
CA PHE A 250 35.12 -15.01 -37.62
C PHE A 250 33.90 -14.87 -38.54
N ALA A 251 33.75 -13.71 -39.17
CA ALA A 251 32.64 -13.46 -40.10
C ALA A 251 32.73 -14.31 -41.40
N LYS A 252 33.94 -14.68 -41.85
CA LYS A 252 34.12 -15.62 -42.96
C LYS A 252 33.79 -17.06 -42.58
N GLU A 253 34.10 -17.47 -41.36
CA GLU A 253 33.87 -18.84 -40.87
C GLU A 253 32.38 -19.06 -40.54
N PHE A 254 31.75 -18.15 -39.79
CA PHE A 254 30.38 -18.33 -39.25
C PHE A 254 29.30 -17.63 -40.07
N GLY A 255 29.68 -16.82 -41.07
CA GLY A 255 28.76 -16.08 -41.93
C GLY A 255 28.25 -14.80 -41.32
N MET A 256 27.58 -13.99 -42.13
CA MET A 256 26.92 -12.75 -41.73
C MET A 256 25.42 -13.02 -41.58
N PRO A 257 24.69 -12.23 -40.75
CA PRO A 257 25.15 -11.10 -39.94
C PRO A 257 25.82 -11.53 -38.62
N ILE A 258 26.68 -10.64 -38.06
CA ILE A 258 27.32 -10.83 -36.77
C ILE A 258 26.94 -9.73 -35.79
N MET A 259 27.04 -10.03 -34.49
CA MET A 259 26.86 -9.11 -33.38
C MET A 259 28.23 -8.79 -32.75
N LEU A 260 28.55 -7.52 -32.68
CA LEU A 260 29.67 -7.01 -31.85
C LEU A 260 29.14 -6.68 -30.45
N LYS A 261 29.83 -7.15 -29.41
CA LYS A 261 29.47 -6.90 -28.01
C LYS A 261 30.68 -6.39 -27.22
N ALA A 262 30.56 -5.25 -26.57
CA ALA A 262 31.63 -4.74 -25.69
C ALA A 262 31.92 -5.72 -24.55
N ALA A 263 33.20 -5.98 -24.24
CA ALA A 263 33.61 -6.95 -23.21
C ALA A 263 33.06 -6.57 -21.82
N MET A 264 33.02 -5.28 -21.50
CA MET A 264 32.48 -4.75 -20.23
C MET A 264 31.06 -4.18 -20.37
N GLY A 265 30.37 -4.40 -21.50
CA GLY A 265 29.01 -3.93 -21.75
C GLY A 265 27.94 -4.79 -21.07
N GLY A 266 26.84 -4.17 -20.68
CA GLY A 266 25.68 -4.86 -20.08
C GLY A 266 24.36 -4.19 -20.43
N GLY A 267 23.22 -4.94 -20.30
CA GLY A 267 21.88 -4.39 -20.50
C GLY A 267 21.60 -3.86 -21.92
N GLY A 268 22.21 -4.46 -22.94
CA GLY A 268 22.04 -4.04 -24.34
C GLY A 268 22.91 -2.85 -24.79
N ARG A 269 23.67 -2.24 -23.91
CA ARG A 269 24.63 -1.18 -24.25
C ARG A 269 25.93 -1.76 -24.76
N GLY A 270 26.49 -1.14 -25.81
CA GLY A 270 27.74 -1.62 -26.45
C GLY A 270 27.51 -2.82 -27.36
N MET A 271 26.31 -3.05 -27.88
CA MET A 271 26.00 -4.05 -28.89
C MET A 271 25.75 -3.40 -30.25
N ARG A 272 26.27 -4.00 -31.31
CA ARG A 272 26.07 -3.54 -32.68
C ARG A 272 25.94 -4.71 -33.67
N ILE A 273 24.89 -4.69 -34.47
CA ILE A 273 24.70 -5.68 -35.53
C ILE A 273 25.43 -5.17 -36.77
N VAL A 274 26.20 -6.07 -37.39
CA VAL A 274 26.87 -5.85 -38.67
C VAL A 274 26.30 -6.84 -39.70
N ARG A 275 25.72 -6.30 -40.76
CA ARG A 275 24.97 -7.12 -41.71
C ARG A 275 25.79 -7.53 -42.92
N THR A 276 26.82 -6.77 -43.25
CA THR A 276 27.65 -7.02 -44.43
C THR A 276 29.16 -6.95 -44.10
N MET A 277 29.95 -7.74 -44.80
CA MET A 277 31.43 -7.71 -44.68
C MET A 277 32.02 -6.33 -44.93
N GLY A 278 31.41 -5.54 -45.84
CA GLY A 278 31.91 -4.20 -46.18
C GLY A 278 31.80 -3.21 -45.02
N GLU A 279 30.83 -3.40 -44.15
CA GLU A 279 30.59 -2.52 -42.99
C GLU A 279 31.41 -2.95 -41.75
N LEU A 280 31.93 -4.19 -41.72
CA LEU A 280 32.50 -4.80 -40.53
C LEU A 280 33.66 -3.99 -39.92
N ARG A 281 34.61 -3.59 -40.73
CA ARG A 281 35.82 -2.88 -40.28
C ARG A 281 35.46 -1.53 -39.64
N GLU A 282 34.59 -0.76 -40.30
CA GLU A 282 34.14 0.53 -39.77
C GLU A 282 33.30 0.38 -38.49
N ALA A 283 32.36 -0.57 -38.50
CA ALA A 283 31.48 -0.86 -37.37
C ALA A 283 32.29 -1.35 -36.18
N PHE A 284 33.27 -2.21 -36.34
CA PHE A 284 34.17 -2.70 -35.29
C PHE A 284 34.97 -1.56 -34.67
N THR A 285 35.66 -0.75 -35.48
CA THR A 285 36.48 0.38 -35.01
C THR A 285 35.61 1.37 -34.20
N ARG A 286 34.41 1.67 -34.69
CA ARG A 286 33.47 2.58 -34.02
C ARG A 286 32.97 1.97 -32.68
N ALA A 287 32.56 0.69 -32.68
CA ALA A 287 32.08 0.03 -31.49
C ALA A 287 33.15 -0.11 -30.40
N SER A 288 34.39 -0.44 -30.81
CA SER A 288 35.54 -0.51 -29.90
C SER A 288 35.87 0.86 -29.29
N SER A 289 35.88 1.94 -30.11
CA SER A 289 36.10 3.31 -29.58
C SER A 289 35.00 3.77 -28.63
N GLU A 290 33.73 3.46 -28.92
CA GLU A 290 32.57 3.75 -28.05
C GLU A 290 32.69 2.95 -26.72
N ALA A 291 33.04 1.68 -26.78
CA ALA A 291 33.24 0.82 -25.63
C ALA A 291 34.40 1.32 -24.75
N LEU A 292 35.52 1.68 -25.33
CA LEU A 292 36.65 2.28 -24.62
C LEU A 292 36.26 3.57 -23.90
N SER A 293 35.51 4.43 -24.57
CA SER A 293 35.03 5.70 -23.97
C SER A 293 34.02 5.50 -22.85
N ALA A 294 33.11 4.54 -23.00
CA ALA A 294 32.00 4.32 -22.07
C ALA A 294 32.38 3.43 -20.88
N PHE A 295 33.25 2.44 -21.08
CA PHE A 295 33.54 1.38 -20.12
C PHE A 295 35.03 1.25 -19.76
N GLY A 296 35.91 1.99 -20.42
CA GLY A 296 37.35 1.92 -20.22
C GLY A 296 38.04 0.70 -20.87
N ASP A 297 37.30 -0.13 -21.60
CA ASP A 297 37.82 -1.31 -22.30
C ASP A 297 37.19 -1.37 -23.69
N GLY A 298 38.06 -1.36 -24.75
CA GLY A 298 37.63 -1.37 -26.15
C GLY A 298 37.50 -2.75 -26.76
N ARG A 299 37.76 -3.82 -26.01
CA ARG A 299 37.67 -5.20 -26.52
C ARG A 299 36.24 -5.61 -26.78
N MET A 300 36.06 -6.38 -27.86
CA MET A 300 34.77 -6.81 -28.34
C MET A 300 34.68 -8.35 -28.38
N PHE A 301 33.55 -8.89 -27.98
CA PHE A 301 33.14 -10.24 -28.32
C PHE A 301 32.39 -10.24 -29.65
N LEU A 302 32.57 -11.30 -30.41
CA LEU A 302 31.89 -11.53 -31.68
C LEU A 302 30.95 -12.73 -31.53
N GLU A 303 29.72 -12.58 -31.97
CA GLU A 303 28.75 -13.68 -32.02
C GLU A 303 27.99 -13.65 -33.33
N ARG A 304 27.59 -14.84 -33.82
CA ARG A 304 26.64 -14.90 -34.93
C ARG A 304 25.34 -14.23 -34.51
N TYR A 305 24.80 -13.36 -35.34
CA TYR A 305 23.50 -12.73 -35.04
C TYR A 305 22.37 -13.68 -35.43
N VAL A 306 21.54 -14.03 -34.49
CA VAL A 306 20.32 -14.82 -34.70
C VAL A 306 19.21 -13.85 -35.11
N GLU A 307 18.67 -13.98 -36.33
CA GLU A 307 17.64 -13.07 -36.83
C GLU A 307 16.26 -13.45 -36.26
N ALA A 308 15.57 -12.44 -35.68
CA ALA A 308 14.22 -12.58 -35.16
C ALA A 308 14.01 -13.88 -34.36
N PRO A 309 14.83 -14.15 -33.31
CA PRO A 309 14.66 -15.33 -32.49
C PRO A 309 13.42 -15.20 -31.60
N ARG A 310 12.89 -16.34 -31.16
CA ARG A 310 12.02 -16.34 -29.97
C ARG A 310 12.87 -16.37 -28.71
N HIS A 311 12.38 -15.70 -27.67
CA HIS A 311 12.98 -15.69 -26.35
C HIS A 311 12.16 -16.63 -25.45
N ILE A 312 12.67 -17.84 -25.25
CA ILE A 312 12.05 -18.88 -24.43
C ILE A 312 12.89 -19.06 -23.17
N GLU A 313 12.25 -19.13 -22.04
CA GLU A 313 12.95 -19.28 -20.76
C GLU A 313 12.30 -20.36 -19.91
N VAL A 314 13.11 -21.10 -19.15
CA VAL A 314 12.67 -22.19 -18.31
C VAL A 314 12.85 -21.84 -16.85
N GLN A 315 11.74 -21.85 -16.09
CA GLN A 315 11.76 -21.67 -14.65
C GLN A 315 12.27 -22.94 -13.98
N ILE A 316 13.33 -22.82 -13.19
CA ILE A 316 13.84 -23.90 -12.34
C ILE A 316 13.55 -23.63 -10.88
N LEU A 317 13.38 -24.71 -10.12
CA LEU A 317 13.27 -24.71 -8.66
C LEU A 317 14.10 -25.89 -8.12
N ALA A 318 14.99 -25.59 -7.17
CA ALA A 318 15.90 -26.58 -6.62
C ALA A 318 15.99 -26.46 -5.09
N ASP A 319 16.04 -27.58 -4.38
CA ASP A 319 16.24 -27.57 -2.93
C ASP A 319 17.72 -27.59 -2.53
N GLY A 320 17.98 -27.63 -1.22
CA GLY A 320 19.34 -27.75 -0.68
C GLY A 320 19.92 -29.17 -0.72
N HIS A 321 19.18 -30.16 -1.25
CA HIS A 321 19.52 -31.60 -1.22
C HIS A 321 19.86 -32.16 -2.61
N GLY A 322 19.88 -31.31 -3.63
CA GLY A 322 20.24 -31.70 -5.01
C GLY A 322 19.04 -32.09 -5.86
N ASN A 323 17.82 -31.99 -5.38
CA ASN A 323 16.62 -32.16 -6.18
C ASN A 323 16.37 -30.89 -7.00
N VAL A 324 16.12 -31.05 -8.29
CA VAL A 324 15.87 -29.96 -9.24
C VAL A 324 14.71 -30.34 -10.14
N VAL A 325 13.73 -29.44 -10.25
CA VAL A 325 12.60 -29.55 -11.18
C VAL A 325 12.51 -28.28 -12.04
N HIS A 326 11.93 -28.43 -13.22
CA HIS A 326 11.47 -27.27 -13.99
C HIS A 326 9.99 -27.01 -13.74
N LEU A 327 9.59 -25.75 -13.75
CA LEU A 327 8.20 -25.31 -13.67
C LEU A 327 7.70 -24.83 -15.05
N HIS A 328 8.11 -25.55 -16.09
CA HIS A 328 7.86 -25.28 -17.50
C HIS A 328 8.46 -23.96 -18.01
N GLU A 329 8.18 -23.69 -19.28
CA GLU A 329 8.75 -22.54 -19.97
C GLU A 329 7.78 -21.36 -20.04
N ARG A 330 8.38 -20.19 -20.27
CA ARG A 330 7.70 -18.96 -20.63
C ARG A 330 8.16 -18.50 -22.00
N ASP A 331 7.29 -17.83 -22.76
CA ASP A 331 7.63 -17.08 -23.96
C ASP A 331 7.64 -15.58 -23.62
N CYS A 332 8.82 -14.99 -23.78
CA CYS A 332 9.08 -13.58 -23.53
C CYS A 332 9.52 -12.83 -24.78
N SER A 333 9.09 -13.32 -25.95
CA SER A 333 9.49 -12.75 -27.25
C SER A 333 8.91 -11.37 -27.52
N VAL A 334 7.78 -11.01 -26.89
CA VAL A 334 7.21 -9.65 -27.08
C VAL A 334 8.00 -8.65 -26.24
N GLN A 335 8.99 -8.07 -26.89
CA GLN A 335 9.97 -7.17 -26.26
C GLN A 335 10.08 -5.87 -27.07
N ARG A 336 10.48 -4.81 -26.38
CA ARG A 336 10.87 -3.55 -26.98
C ARG A 336 12.28 -3.18 -26.50
N ARG A 337 13.22 -3.05 -27.41
CA ARG A 337 14.63 -2.75 -27.07
C ARG A 337 15.18 -3.69 -25.99
N HIS A 338 14.92 -4.98 -26.12
CA HIS A 338 15.27 -6.04 -25.16
C HIS A 338 14.57 -5.97 -23.81
N GLN A 339 13.54 -5.14 -23.66
CA GLN A 339 12.72 -5.06 -22.45
C GLN A 339 11.41 -5.83 -22.70
N LYS A 340 11.13 -6.85 -21.87
CA LYS A 340 9.92 -7.67 -21.95
C LYS A 340 8.69 -6.81 -21.69
N VAL A 341 7.63 -7.00 -22.47
CA VAL A 341 6.37 -6.22 -22.44
C VAL A 341 5.16 -7.12 -22.17
N VAL A 342 5.12 -8.26 -22.86
CA VAL A 342 4.10 -9.30 -22.69
C VAL A 342 4.81 -10.64 -22.54
N GLU A 343 4.45 -11.38 -21.50
CA GLU A 343 4.99 -12.70 -21.21
C GLU A 343 3.87 -13.74 -21.14
N LEU A 344 4.16 -14.94 -21.61
CA LEU A 344 3.20 -16.03 -21.77
C LEU A 344 3.73 -17.33 -21.13
N ALA A 345 2.85 -18.11 -20.54
CA ALA A 345 3.12 -19.47 -20.11
C ALA A 345 1.91 -20.38 -20.41
N PRO A 346 2.13 -21.58 -20.98
CA PRO A 346 3.33 -22.02 -21.68
C PRO A 346 3.52 -21.26 -23.01
N ALA A 347 4.64 -21.47 -23.69
CA ALA A 347 4.87 -20.92 -25.03
C ALA A 347 3.81 -21.42 -26.03
N PRO A 348 3.10 -20.50 -26.74
CA PRO A 348 1.91 -20.88 -27.51
C PRO A 348 2.22 -21.83 -28.66
N ILE A 349 3.25 -21.57 -29.43
CA ILE A 349 3.65 -22.40 -30.56
C ILE A 349 5.09 -22.86 -30.34
N LEU A 350 5.25 -23.95 -29.67
CA LEU A 350 6.56 -24.55 -29.43
C LEU A 350 6.47 -26.06 -29.68
N ASP A 351 7.35 -26.57 -30.56
CA ASP A 351 7.42 -28.02 -30.83
C ASP A 351 7.59 -28.81 -29.54
N PRO A 352 6.80 -29.86 -29.29
CA PRO A 352 6.90 -30.67 -28.06
C PRO A 352 8.28 -31.30 -27.82
N ALA A 353 9.00 -31.69 -28.87
CA ALA A 353 10.34 -32.24 -28.73
C ALA A 353 11.35 -31.17 -28.31
N LEU A 354 11.26 -29.98 -28.94
CA LEU A 354 12.06 -28.82 -28.55
C LEU A 354 11.77 -28.38 -27.12
N ARG A 355 10.47 -28.30 -26.73
CA ARG A 355 10.05 -27.96 -25.37
C ARG A 355 10.73 -28.89 -24.36
N LYS A 356 10.66 -30.20 -24.60
CA LYS A 356 11.31 -31.19 -23.74
C LYS A 356 12.82 -30.97 -23.66
N THR A 357 13.47 -30.71 -24.78
CA THR A 357 14.92 -30.46 -24.85
C THR A 357 15.31 -29.25 -24.02
N LEU A 358 14.57 -28.12 -24.12
CA LEU A 358 14.81 -26.93 -23.33
C LEU A 358 14.67 -27.18 -21.82
N HIS A 359 13.64 -27.92 -21.42
CA HIS A 359 13.44 -28.35 -20.03
C HIS A 359 14.60 -29.21 -19.51
N ASP A 360 14.99 -30.25 -20.29
CA ASP A 360 16.07 -31.15 -19.93
C ASP A 360 17.41 -30.42 -19.83
N ASP A 361 17.71 -29.48 -20.74
CA ASP A 361 18.90 -28.65 -20.73
C ASP A 361 18.96 -27.76 -19.51
N ALA A 362 17.86 -27.08 -19.17
CA ALA A 362 17.78 -26.22 -18.00
C ALA A 362 18.01 -27.00 -16.69
N VAL A 363 17.39 -28.15 -16.55
CA VAL A 363 17.56 -29.02 -15.37
C VAL A 363 19.00 -29.58 -15.31
N ARG A 364 19.57 -29.97 -16.45
CA ARG A 364 20.94 -30.49 -16.55
C ARG A 364 21.96 -29.45 -16.09
N LEU A 365 21.82 -28.19 -16.56
CA LEU A 365 22.68 -27.06 -16.15
C LEU A 365 22.52 -26.79 -14.65
N ALA A 366 21.27 -26.70 -14.16
CA ALA A 366 21.01 -26.45 -12.75
C ALA A 366 21.62 -27.53 -11.82
N LYS A 367 21.52 -28.80 -12.19
CA LYS A 367 22.16 -29.90 -11.46
C LYS A 367 23.67 -29.81 -11.46
N HIS A 368 24.27 -29.45 -12.60
CA HIS A 368 25.72 -29.33 -12.74
C HIS A 368 26.32 -28.27 -11.82
N VAL A 369 25.63 -27.12 -11.67
CA VAL A 369 26.10 -26.02 -10.82
C VAL A 369 25.60 -26.11 -9.38
N ASN A 370 25.02 -27.25 -8.98
CA ASN A 370 24.42 -27.46 -7.66
C ASN A 370 23.47 -26.28 -7.27
N TYR A 371 22.60 -25.94 -8.20
CA TYR A 371 21.69 -24.83 -8.04
C TYR A 371 20.79 -25.01 -6.81
N ARG A 372 20.48 -23.92 -6.12
CA ARG A 372 19.54 -23.89 -5.00
C ARG A 372 18.57 -22.73 -5.16
N ASN A 373 17.30 -22.92 -4.77
CA ASN A 373 16.23 -21.96 -4.81
C ASN A 373 15.68 -21.75 -6.24
N ALA A 374 14.96 -20.66 -6.49
CA ALA A 374 14.38 -20.36 -7.79
C ALA A 374 15.38 -19.68 -8.72
N GLY A 375 15.35 -20.03 -9.99
CA GLY A 375 16.13 -19.39 -11.04
C GLY A 375 15.51 -19.63 -12.41
N THR A 376 16.03 -18.96 -13.41
CA THR A 376 15.53 -19.07 -14.78
C THR A 376 16.67 -19.22 -15.77
N VAL A 377 16.56 -20.20 -16.66
CA VAL A 377 17.50 -20.40 -17.77
C VAL A 377 16.87 -19.86 -19.04
N GLU A 378 17.50 -18.88 -19.65
CA GLU A 378 17.01 -18.20 -20.87
C GLU A 378 17.64 -18.78 -22.13
N PHE A 379 16.84 -18.95 -23.17
CA PHE A 379 17.23 -19.49 -24.47
C PHE A 379 16.72 -18.61 -25.59
N MET A 380 17.50 -18.54 -26.67
CA MET A 380 17.04 -18.08 -27.98
C MET A 380 16.66 -19.28 -28.84
N VAL A 381 15.53 -19.19 -29.53
CA VAL A 381 15.10 -20.22 -30.50
C VAL A 381 14.99 -19.53 -31.88
N ASP A 382 15.72 -20.02 -32.85
CA ASP A 382 15.68 -19.49 -34.22
C ASP A 382 14.47 -20.02 -35.02
N LYS A 383 14.30 -19.53 -36.22
CA LYS A 383 13.19 -19.91 -37.15
C LYS A 383 13.21 -21.37 -37.56
N GLU A 384 14.38 -22.01 -37.52
CA GLU A 384 14.59 -23.41 -37.84
C GLU A 384 14.36 -24.35 -36.64
N GLY A 385 14.02 -23.77 -35.48
CA GLY A 385 13.79 -24.51 -34.24
C GLY A 385 15.09 -24.92 -33.52
N ARG A 386 16.24 -24.37 -33.87
CA ARG A 386 17.47 -24.54 -33.11
C ARG A 386 17.46 -23.61 -31.92
N HIS A 387 17.85 -24.13 -30.75
CA HIS A 387 17.92 -23.33 -29.54
C HIS A 387 19.36 -23.04 -29.12
N TYR A 388 19.56 -21.95 -28.42
CA TYR A 388 20.86 -21.51 -27.96
C TYR A 388 20.70 -20.97 -26.53
N PHE A 389 21.57 -21.40 -25.63
CA PHE A 389 21.67 -20.87 -24.29
C PHE A 389 22.04 -19.37 -24.34
N LEU A 390 21.31 -18.55 -23.58
CA LEU A 390 21.54 -17.13 -23.50
C LEU A 390 22.21 -16.75 -22.16
N GLU A 391 21.49 -16.97 -21.05
CA GLU A 391 21.97 -16.67 -19.69
C GLU A 391 21.14 -17.39 -18.63
N VAL A 392 21.62 -17.34 -17.38
CA VAL A 392 20.84 -17.75 -16.20
C VAL A 392 20.59 -16.53 -15.35
N ASN A 393 19.33 -16.33 -14.93
CA ASN A 393 18.98 -15.35 -13.93
C ASN A 393 18.86 -16.04 -12.57
N PRO A 394 19.87 -15.90 -11.67
CA PRO A 394 19.90 -16.60 -10.39
C PRO A 394 19.02 -15.90 -9.33
N ARG A 395 17.78 -15.69 -9.66
CA ARG A 395 16.77 -14.98 -8.86
C ARG A 395 15.36 -15.25 -9.36
N ILE A 396 14.37 -14.77 -8.65
CA ILE A 396 12.99 -14.66 -9.16
C ILE A 396 12.93 -13.58 -10.26
N GLN A 397 12.05 -13.75 -11.23
CA GLN A 397 11.86 -12.79 -12.32
C GLN A 397 10.53 -12.06 -12.20
N VAL A 398 10.38 -10.91 -12.90
CA VAL A 398 9.16 -10.10 -12.94
C VAL A 398 7.96 -10.94 -13.38
N GLU A 399 8.17 -11.81 -14.38
CA GLU A 399 7.20 -12.65 -15.06
C GLU A 399 6.89 -14.00 -14.36
N HIS A 400 7.40 -14.22 -13.13
CA HIS A 400 7.11 -15.45 -12.36
C HIS A 400 5.61 -15.74 -12.21
N THR A 401 4.79 -14.70 -12.28
CA THR A 401 3.34 -14.79 -12.08
C THR A 401 2.65 -15.70 -13.09
N VAL A 402 3.10 -15.72 -14.36
CA VAL A 402 2.49 -16.61 -15.38
C VAL A 402 2.79 -18.08 -15.09
N THR A 403 3.99 -18.36 -14.57
CA THR A 403 4.35 -19.73 -14.14
C THR A 403 3.51 -20.15 -12.93
N GLU A 404 3.38 -19.29 -11.91
CA GLU A 404 2.54 -19.57 -10.73
C GLU A 404 1.10 -19.84 -11.14
N GLU A 405 0.55 -19.05 -12.06
CA GLU A 405 -0.83 -19.23 -12.53
C GLU A 405 -1.05 -20.56 -13.25
N VAL A 406 -0.14 -21.00 -14.11
CA VAL A 406 -0.33 -22.25 -14.87
C VAL A 406 0.03 -23.50 -14.08
N THR A 407 0.96 -23.41 -13.12
CA THR A 407 1.42 -24.58 -12.33
C THR A 407 0.71 -24.71 -10.99
N GLY A 408 0.20 -23.59 -10.43
CA GLY A 408 -0.32 -23.55 -9.07
C GLY A 408 0.76 -23.58 -7.99
N VAL A 409 2.04 -23.48 -8.35
CA VAL A 409 3.18 -23.42 -7.41
C VAL A 409 3.45 -21.98 -7.02
N ASP A 410 3.31 -21.62 -5.74
CA ASP A 410 3.73 -20.32 -5.22
C ASP A 410 5.25 -20.28 -5.12
N LEU A 411 5.89 -19.59 -6.08
CA LEU A 411 7.35 -19.52 -6.18
C LEU A 411 7.97 -18.77 -4.99
N VAL A 412 7.35 -17.70 -4.51
CA VAL A 412 7.91 -16.91 -3.40
C VAL A 412 7.81 -17.67 -2.08
N GLN A 413 6.69 -18.33 -1.81
CA GLN A 413 6.60 -19.23 -0.65
C GLN A 413 7.59 -20.38 -0.75
N SER A 414 7.71 -21.00 -1.93
CA SER A 414 8.71 -22.07 -2.17
C SER A 414 10.13 -21.58 -1.92
N GLN A 415 10.49 -20.37 -2.37
CA GLN A 415 11.79 -19.78 -2.10
C GLN A 415 12.07 -19.64 -0.60
N ILE A 416 11.10 -19.13 0.16
CA ILE A 416 11.22 -18.94 1.62
C ILE A 416 11.37 -20.29 2.34
N LEU A 417 10.54 -21.27 1.99
CA LEU A 417 10.57 -22.61 2.61
C LEU A 417 11.88 -23.35 2.30
N ILE A 418 12.33 -23.36 1.05
CA ILE A 418 13.61 -23.97 0.64
C ILE A 418 14.79 -23.28 1.32
N ALA A 419 14.77 -21.96 1.45
CA ALA A 419 15.81 -21.24 2.19
C ALA A 419 15.82 -21.62 3.67
N GLY A 420 14.66 -21.92 4.25
CA GLY A 420 14.49 -22.46 5.60
C GLY A 420 14.90 -23.93 5.77
N GLY A 421 15.26 -24.62 4.68
CA GLY A 421 15.73 -26.00 4.71
C GLY A 421 14.72 -27.06 4.23
N ALA A 422 13.52 -26.62 3.75
CA ALA A 422 12.55 -27.57 3.18
C ALA A 422 13.06 -28.21 1.89
N THR A 423 12.70 -29.48 1.68
CA THR A 423 12.90 -30.19 0.43
C THR A 423 11.76 -29.86 -0.56
N LEU A 424 11.95 -30.21 -1.84
CA LEU A 424 10.86 -30.13 -2.82
C LEU A 424 9.66 -31.00 -2.42
N ALA A 425 9.89 -32.15 -1.82
CA ALA A 425 8.81 -33.03 -1.32
C ALA A 425 8.00 -32.36 -0.18
N ASP A 426 8.66 -31.61 0.71
CA ASP A 426 7.98 -30.89 1.80
C ASP A 426 7.04 -29.78 1.30
N ILE A 427 7.30 -29.25 0.09
CA ILE A 427 6.43 -28.27 -0.55
C ILE A 427 5.45 -28.90 -1.56
N GLY A 428 5.34 -30.25 -1.55
CA GLY A 428 4.36 -30.98 -2.36
C GLY A 428 4.83 -31.35 -3.77
N ILE A 429 6.13 -31.26 -4.08
CA ILE A 429 6.74 -31.64 -5.36
C ILE A 429 7.68 -32.80 -5.12
N THR A 430 7.20 -34.04 -5.30
CA THR A 430 7.98 -35.24 -5.07
C THR A 430 8.75 -35.71 -6.32
N CYS A 431 8.22 -35.37 -7.50
CA CYS A 431 8.82 -35.67 -8.80
C CYS A 431 8.44 -34.62 -9.83
N GLN A 432 9.04 -34.65 -11.02
CA GLN A 432 8.75 -33.69 -12.09
C GLN A 432 7.28 -33.72 -12.55
N GLU A 433 6.67 -34.90 -12.50
CA GLU A 433 5.29 -35.16 -12.94
C GLU A 433 4.23 -34.50 -12.03
N ASP A 434 4.60 -34.12 -10.81
CA ASP A 434 3.72 -33.37 -9.90
C ASP A 434 3.50 -31.93 -10.40
N VAL A 435 4.40 -31.40 -11.23
CA VAL A 435 4.31 -30.07 -11.82
C VAL A 435 3.53 -30.14 -13.13
N GLN A 436 2.24 -29.87 -13.07
CA GLN A 436 1.33 -29.93 -14.21
C GLN A 436 0.95 -28.53 -14.69
N VAL A 437 0.99 -28.32 -16.02
CA VAL A 437 0.49 -27.07 -16.63
C VAL A 437 -1.01 -27.14 -16.83
N GLN A 438 -1.72 -26.16 -16.32
CA GLN A 438 -3.16 -26.03 -16.46
C GLN A 438 -3.54 -24.72 -17.18
N GLY A 439 -3.90 -24.82 -18.44
CA GLY A 439 -4.32 -23.71 -19.26
C GLY A 439 -3.17 -22.84 -19.76
N PHE A 440 -3.45 -21.53 -19.94
CA PHE A 440 -2.54 -20.50 -20.38
C PHE A 440 -2.61 -19.29 -19.46
N ALA A 441 -1.48 -18.68 -19.18
CA ALA A 441 -1.41 -17.40 -18.51
C ALA A 441 -0.64 -16.40 -19.36
N MET A 442 -1.05 -15.15 -19.26
CA MET A 442 -0.43 -13.99 -19.93
C MET A 442 -0.25 -12.89 -18.91
N GLN A 443 0.94 -12.31 -18.85
CA GLN A 443 1.22 -11.09 -18.10
C GLN A 443 1.46 -9.95 -19.06
N CYS A 444 0.86 -8.79 -18.79
CA CYS A 444 1.21 -7.51 -19.41
C CYS A 444 1.84 -6.60 -18.37
N ARG A 445 2.99 -6.02 -18.69
CA ARG A 445 3.61 -4.98 -17.87
C ARG A 445 2.95 -3.64 -18.19
N ILE A 446 2.18 -3.12 -17.24
CA ILE A 446 1.61 -1.78 -17.35
C ILE A 446 2.63 -0.80 -16.80
N THR A 447 3.15 0.06 -17.68
CA THR A 447 4.19 1.06 -17.37
C THR A 447 3.64 2.47 -17.50
N THR A 448 4.21 3.41 -16.73
CA THR A 448 3.92 4.84 -16.84
C THR A 448 4.81 5.46 -17.91
N GLU A 449 4.50 5.12 -19.14
CA GLU A 449 5.22 5.57 -20.34
C GLU A 449 4.23 6.03 -21.39
N ASP A 450 4.64 7.03 -22.20
CA ASP A 450 3.85 7.53 -23.33
C ASP A 450 4.31 6.88 -24.64
N PRO A 451 3.56 5.90 -25.19
CA PRO A 451 3.93 5.26 -26.44
C PRO A 451 4.00 6.20 -27.64
N GLN A 452 3.22 7.31 -27.62
CA GLN A 452 3.25 8.32 -28.69
C GLN A 452 4.53 9.16 -28.67
N MET A 453 5.18 9.24 -27.51
CA MET A 453 6.44 9.95 -27.29
C MET A 453 7.62 8.96 -27.17
N SER A 454 7.64 7.92 -27.98
CA SER A 454 8.68 6.87 -28.01
C SER A 454 8.90 6.21 -26.64
N PHE A 455 7.82 6.04 -25.88
CA PHE A 455 7.82 5.50 -24.49
C PHE A 455 8.63 6.37 -23.51
N ALA A 456 8.57 7.68 -23.67
CA ALA A 456 9.11 8.57 -22.66
C ALA A 456 8.38 8.30 -21.32
N PRO A 457 9.14 8.11 -20.21
CA PRO A 457 8.52 7.92 -18.90
C PRO A 457 7.68 9.14 -18.51
N ASP A 458 6.50 8.88 -17.96
CA ASP A 458 5.59 9.90 -17.45
C ASP A 458 5.50 9.81 -15.92
N PHE A 459 5.57 10.95 -15.25
CA PHE A 459 5.64 11.06 -13.81
C PHE A 459 4.50 11.94 -13.30
N GLY A 460 4.00 11.64 -12.14
CA GLY A 460 2.92 12.44 -11.57
C GLY A 460 2.21 11.79 -10.42
N LYS A 461 1.06 12.34 -10.06
CA LYS A 461 0.18 11.80 -9.05
C LYS A 461 -0.91 10.99 -9.73
N VAL A 462 -1.10 9.75 -9.29
CA VAL A 462 -2.20 8.91 -9.75
C VAL A 462 -3.50 9.41 -9.13
N GLU A 463 -4.37 9.97 -9.96
CA GLU A 463 -5.65 10.56 -9.53
C GLU A 463 -6.79 9.55 -9.54
N VAL A 464 -6.77 8.63 -10.51
CA VAL A 464 -7.71 7.52 -10.62
C VAL A 464 -6.94 6.23 -10.82
N TYR A 465 -7.27 5.23 -10.05
CA TYR A 465 -6.77 3.87 -10.19
C TYR A 465 -7.93 2.89 -9.97
N ARG A 466 -8.45 2.33 -11.06
CA ARG A 466 -9.51 1.34 -11.05
C ARG A 466 -9.02 0.10 -11.76
N PRO A 467 -8.51 -0.91 -11.03
CA PRO A 467 -8.03 -2.13 -11.62
C PRO A 467 -9.19 -3.03 -12.10
N PRO A 468 -8.95 -3.88 -13.10
CA PRO A 468 -9.90 -4.90 -13.51
C PRO A 468 -10.03 -5.99 -12.45
N GLY A 469 -11.10 -6.79 -12.56
CA GLY A 469 -11.33 -7.92 -11.67
C GLY A 469 -11.95 -9.09 -12.40
N GLY A 470 -12.32 -10.12 -11.62
CA GLY A 470 -12.98 -11.32 -12.09
C GLY A 470 -12.10 -12.56 -12.06
N MET A 471 -12.70 -13.72 -12.37
CA MET A 471 -12.03 -15.01 -12.33
C MET A 471 -10.81 -15.05 -13.27
N GLY A 472 -9.65 -15.49 -12.75
CA GLY A 472 -8.40 -15.60 -13.51
C GLY A 472 -7.79 -14.24 -13.89
N VAL A 473 -8.03 -13.19 -13.10
CA VAL A 473 -7.37 -11.89 -13.19
C VAL A 473 -6.59 -11.66 -11.91
N ARG A 474 -5.29 -11.47 -12.04
CA ARG A 474 -4.35 -11.22 -10.96
C ARG A 474 -3.61 -9.90 -11.17
N LEU A 475 -3.38 -9.19 -10.09
CA LEU A 475 -2.70 -7.90 -10.08
C LEU A 475 -1.57 -7.92 -9.06
N ASP A 476 -0.36 -7.64 -9.52
CA ASP A 476 0.81 -7.44 -8.69
C ASP A 476 1.31 -6.00 -8.86
N GLY A 477 1.08 -5.17 -7.87
CA GLY A 477 1.40 -3.74 -7.86
C GLY A 477 1.31 -3.15 -6.46
N GLU A 478 1.83 -1.93 -6.32
CA GLU A 478 1.76 -1.19 -5.05
C GLU A 478 0.89 0.09 -5.13
N VAL A 479 0.47 0.47 -6.34
CA VAL A 479 -0.13 1.77 -6.60
C VAL A 479 -1.58 1.83 -6.13
N VAL A 480 -1.92 2.95 -5.51
CA VAL A 480 -3.28 3.33 -5.10
C VAL A 480 -3.58 4.76 -5.55
N VAL A 481 -4.83 5.19 -5.45
CA VAL A 481 -5.20 6.59 -5.68
C VAL A 481 -4.40 7.49 -4.73
N GLY A 482 -3.74 8.50 -5.27
CA GLY A 482 -2.88 9.42 -4.53
C GLY A 482 -1.39 9.07 -4.56
N SER A 483 -1.00 7.87 -4.98
CA SER A 483 0.41 7.49 -5.16
C SER A 483 1.11 8.44 -6.13
N ARG A 484 2.37 8.74 -5.86
CA ARG A 484 3.23 9.51 -6.76
C ARG A 484 4.17 8.59 -7.50
N VAL A 485 4.11 8.63 -8.84
CA VAL A 485 5.10 7.99 -9.70
C VAL A 485 6.33 8.87 -9.74
N SER A 486 7.46 8.32 -9.31
CA SER A 486 8.74 9.01 -9.17
C SER A 486 9.64 8.76 -10.39
N PRO A 487 10.44 9.71 -10.85
CA PRO A 487 11.46 9.51 -11.87
C PRO A 487 12.69 8.72 -11.39
N ASN A 488 12.75 8.38 -10.11
CA ASN A 488 13.93 7.77 -9.51
C ASN A 488 14.02 6.26 -9.76
N TYR A 489 12.92 5.62 -10.18
CA TYR A 489 12.82 4.17 -10.30
C TYR A 489 12.21 3.77 -11.64
N ASP A 490 12.10 2.47 -11.87
CA ASP A 490 11.46 1.90 -13.06
C ASP A 490 10.01 2.38 -13.23
N SER A 491 9.57 2.48 -14.48
CA SER A 491 8.22 2.93 -14.86
C SER A 491 7.12 1.87 -14.62
N LEU A 492 7.45 0.67 -14.17
CA LEU A 492 6.49 -0.40 -13.92
C LEU A 492 5.47 -0.01 -12.86
N LEU A 493 4.23 0.13 -13.28
CA LEU A 493 3.11 0.50 -12.40
C LEU A 493 2.47 -0.74 -11.74
N VAL A 494 2.18 -1.75 -12.57
CA VAL A 494 1.51 -2.98 -12.14
C VAL A 494 1.70 -4.08 -13.19
N LYS A 495 1.80 -5.32 -12.73
CA LYS A 495 1.71 -6.51 -13.57
C LYS A 495 0.27 -7.00 -13.58
N LEU A 496 -0.35 -7.01 -14.75
CA LEU A 496 -1.66 -7.60 -14.96
C LEU A 496 -1.47 -9.00 -15.53
N THR A 497 -1.84 -10.02 -14.79
CA THR A 497 -1.77 -11.42 -15.21
C THR A 497 -3.17 -11.99 -15.36
N CYS A 498 -3.43 -12.60 -16.52
CA CYS A 498 -4.68 -13.31 -16.80
C CYS A 498 -4.41 -14.78 -17.05
N LYS A 499 -5.34 -15.64 -16.58
CA LYS A 499 -5.32 -17.11 -16.82
C LYS A 499 -6.60 -17.57 -17.48
N GLU A 500 -6.47 -18.47 -18.47
CA GLU A 500 -7.59 -19.11 -19.15
C GLU A 500 -7.22 -20.52 -19.67
N LYS A 501 -8.20 -21.23 -20.24
CA LYS A 501 -8.04 -22.60 -20.69
C LYS A 501 -7.13 -22.74 -21.92
N ASN A 502 -7.10 -21.73 -22.78
CA ASN A 502 -6.33 -21.75 -24.03
C ASN A 502 -5.85 -20.34 -24.41
N PHE A 503 -4.94 -20.27 -25.36
CA PHE A 503 -4.26 -19.05 -25.80
C PHE A 503 -5.25 -17.95 -26.24
N MET A 504 -6.22 -18.28 -27.11
CA MET A 504 -7.19 -17.27 -27.58
C MET A 504 -8.07 -16.73 -26.46
N SER A 505 -8.48 -17.58 -25.52
CA SER A 505 -9.32 -17.14 -24.40
C SER A 505 -8.57 -16.24 -23.43
N VAL A 506 -7.25 -16.47 -23.22
CA VAL A 506 -6.45 -15.60 -22.36
C VAL A 506 -6.23 -14.23 -23.00
N ILE A 507 -6.06 -14.15 -24.33
CA ILE A 507 -6.00 -12.89 -25.08
C ILE A 507 -7.31 -12.10 -24.89
N GLN A 508 -8.46 -12.74 -25.10
CA GLN A 508 -9.77 -12.09 -24.94
C GLN A 508 -9.97 -11.56 -23.50
N LYS A 509 -9.56 -12.34 -22.49
CA LYS A 509 -9.63 -11.93 -21.08
C LYS A 509 -8.68 -10.76 -20.81
N MET A 510 -7.45 -10.80 -21.30
CA MET A 510 -6.48 -9.71 -21.14
C MET A 510 -6.96 -8.44 -21.81
N TYR A 511 -7.49 -8.54 -23.04
CA TYR A 511 -8.06 -7.40 -23.76
C TYR A 511 -9.20 -6.73 -22.99
N ARG A 512 -10.15 -7.53 -22.46
CA ARG A 512 -11.21 -7.00 -21.60
C ARG A 512 -10.62 -6.35 -20.33
N ALA A 513 -9.68 -7.01 -19.67
CA ALA A 513 -9.09 -6.50 -18.43
C ALA A 513 -8.34 -5.19 -18.64
N LEU A 514 -7.56 -5.06 -19.73
CA LEU A 514 -6.91 -3.80 -20.09
C LEU A 514 -7.94 -2.70 -20.43
N GLY A 515 -9.03 -3.07 -21.11
CA GLY A 515 -10.12 -2.15 -21.44
C GLY A 515 -10.89 -1.62 -20.21
N GLU A 516 -10.98 -2.42 -19.15
CA GLU A 516 -11.58 -2.00 -17.87
C GLU A 516 -10.62 -1.16 -17.02
N PHE A 517 -9.32 -1.29 -17.22
CA PHE A 517 -8.31 -0.60 -16.42
C PHE A 517 -8.39 0.91 -16.62
N ARG A 518 -8.55 1.67 -15.53
CA ARG A 518 -8.57 3.14 -15.57
C ARG A 518 -7.47 3.71 -14.69
N VAL A 519 -6.50 4.32 -15.33
CA VAL A 519 -5.44 5.10 -14.68
C VAL A 519 -5.54 6.54 -15.18
N ARG A 520 -5.52 7.51 -14.28
CA ARG A 520 -5.51 8.95 -14.58
C ARG A 520 -4.45 9.64 -13.74
N GLY A 521 -3.97 10.78 -14.23
CA GLY A 521 -2.91 11.57 -13.60
C GLY A 521 -1.51 11.24 -14.12
N VAL A 522 -1.36 10.08 -14.79
CA VAL A 522 -0.17 9.66 -15.55
C VAL A 522 -0.60 8.94 -16.80
N LYS A 523 0.21 9.02 -17.85
CA LYS A 523 0.03 8.24 -19.08
C LYS A 523 0.52 6.82 -18.86
N THR A 524 -0.04 5.87 -19.60
CA THR A 524 0.35 4.46 -19.53
C THR A 524 0.44 3.85 -20.91
N ASN A 525 1.12 2.71 -21.01
CA ASN A 525 1.24 1.92 -22.23
C ASN A 525 -0.01 1.06 -22.55
N ILE A 526 -1.11 1.17 -21.77
CA ILE A 526 -2.33 0.38 -21.98
C ILE A 526 -2.87 0.46 -23.42
N PRO A 527 -2.97 1.63 -24.07
CA PRO A 527 -3.46 1.70 -25.45
C PRO A 527 -2.58 0.92 -26.42
N PHE A 528 -1.27 0.96 -26.25
CA PHE A 528 -0.32 0.17 -27.02
C PHE A 528 -0.51 -1.34 -26.80
N LEU A 529 -0.69 -1.77 -25.56
CA LEU A 529 -0.95 -3.18 -25.24
C LEU A 529 -2.23 -3.70 -25.90
N LEU A 530 -3.29 -2.87 -25.97
CA LEU A 530 -4.52 -3.23 -26.67
C LEU A 530 -4.28 -3.45 -28.18
N ASN A 531 -3.44 -2.66 -28.81
CA ASN A 531 -3.05 -2.85 -30.23
C ASN A 531 -2.22 -4.13 -30.41
N VAL A 532 -1.28 -4.41 -29.49
CA VAL A 532 -0.50 -5.66 -29.48
C VAL A 532 -1.43 -6.87 -29.50
N LEU A 533 -2.44 -6.90 -28.61
CA LEU A 533 -3.38 -8.03 -28.49
C LEU A 533 -4.31 -8.20 -29.69
N GLN A 534 -4.47 -7.19 -30.53
CA GLN A 534 -5.30 -7.25 -31.73
C GLN A 534 -4.50 -7.53 -33.02
N SER A 535 -3.17 -7.48 -32.96
CA SER A 535 -2.31 -7.74 -34.10
C SER A 535 -2.45 -9.18 -34.58
N GLU A 536 -2.61 -9.39 -35.91
CA GLU A 536 -2.70 -10.71 -36.52
C GLU A 536 -1.48 -11.58 -36.19
N THR A 537 -0.29 -11.00 -36.17
CA THR A 537 0.96 -11.67 -35.80
C THR A 537 0.91 -12.16 -34.36
N PHE A 538 0.37 -11.36 -33.42
CA PHE A 538 0.21 -11.78 -32.05
C PHE A 538 -0.85 -12.87 -31.90
N LEU A 539 -1.99 -12.73 -32.59
CA LEU A 539 -3.08 -13.70 -32.56
C LEU A 539 -2.69 -15.05 -33.14
N SER A 540 -1.81 -15.08 -34.15
CA SER A 540 -1.28 -16.33 -34.72
C SER A 540 -0.34 -17.07 -33.76
N GLY A 541 0.29 -16.36 -32.79
CA GLY A 541 1.33 -16.89 -31.92
C GLY A 541 2.72 -16.95 -32.57
N GLU A 542 2.86 -16.50 -33.82
CA GLU A 542 4.10 -16.51 -34.60
C GLU A 542 4.85 -15.18 -34.46
N PHE A 543 5.15 -14.76 -33.26
CA PHE A 543 5.91 -13.54 -32.97
C PHE A 543 7.33 -13.87 -32.51
N ALA A 544 8.24 -12.97 -32.79
CA ALA A 544 9.65 -13.03 -32.41
C ALA A 544 10.08 -11.74 -31.68
N THR A 545 11.34 -11.65 -31.29
CA THR A 545 11.85 -10.50 -30.51
C THR A 545 11.83 -9.17 -31.26
N ASP A 546 11.71 -9.17 -32.58
CA ASP A 546 11.59 -7.99 -33.43
C ASP A 546 10.13 -7.58 -33.73
N PHE A 547 9.14 -8.30 -33.21
CA PHE A 547 7.72 -8.09 -33.49
C PHE A 547 7.27 -6.64 -33.29
N ILE A 548 7.62 -6.02 -32.17
CA ILE A 548 7.23 -4.63 -31.88
C ILE A 548 7.92 -3.65 -32.84
N ASP A 549 9.22 -3.84 -33.06
CA ASP A 549 10.02 -2.96 -33.90
C ASP A 549 9.67 -3.08 -35.40
N SER A 550 9.19 -4.25 -35.83
CA SER A 550 8.79 -4.55 -37.20
C SER A 550 7.33 -4.21 -37.52
N THR A 551 6.52 -3.81 -36.54
CA THR A 551 5.07 -3.57 -36.71
C THR A 551 4.68 -2.14 -36.31
N PRO A 552 4.90 -1.13 -37.21
CA PRO A 552 4.60 0.28 -36.94
C PRO A 552 3.13 0.56 -36.52
N SER A 553 2.19 -0.21 -37.05
CA SER A 553 0.75 -0.04 -36.75
C SER A 553 0.40 -0.21 -35.26
N LEU A 554 1.27 -0.84 -34.46
CA LEU A 554 1.08 -0.94 -33.01
C LEU A 554 1.10 0.43 -32.31
N PHE A 555 1.69 1.44 -32.95
CA PHE A 555 1.83 2.80 -32.44
C PHE A 555 0.73 3.75 -32.95
N ASP A 556 -0.18 3.28 -33.79
CA ASP A 556 -1.33 4.04 -34.25
C ASP A 556 -2.38 4.10 -33.12
N LEU A 557 -2.16 4.99 -32.17
CA LEU A 557 -3.02 5.16 -31.01
C LEU A 557 -4.05 6.24 -31.30
N GLU A 558 -5.33 5.90 -31.20
CA GLU A 558 -6.40 6.90 -31.26
C GLU A 558 -6.27 7.91 -30.10
N SER A 559 -6.38 9.17 -30.42
CA SER A 559 -6.38 10.24 -29.41
C SER A 559 -7.65 10.14 -28.54
N THR A 560 -7.52 9.57 -27.36
CA THR A 560 -8.61 9.45 -26.38
C THR A 560 -8.82 10.75 -25.56
N GLN A 561 -8.65 11.93 -26.16
CA GLN A 561 -9.10 13.16 -25.50
C GLN A 561 -10.63 13.20 -25.54
N ASP A 562 -11.20 12.54 -24.56
CA ASP A 562 -12.62 12.53 -24.29
C ASP A 562 -13.10 13.94 -23.94
N ASP A 563 -13.88 14.53 -24.85
CA ASP A 563 -14.50 15.86 -24.66
C ASP A 563 -15.39 15.86 -23.41
N MET A 564 -15.92 14.72 -23.00
CA MET A 564 -16.65 14.55 -21.76
C MET A 564 -15.75 14.78 -20.54
N THR A 565 -14.51 14.30 -20.55
CA THR A 565 -13.55 14.54 -19.46
C THR A 565 -13.20 16.02 -19.35
N LYS A 566 -13.05 16.74 -20.48
CA LYS A 566 -12.84 18.19 -20.48
C LYS A 566 -14.04 18.92 -19.91
N LEU A 567 -15.25 18.54 -20.32
CA LEU A 567 -16.49 19.13 -19.81
C LEU A 567 -16.66 18.87 -18.32
N LEU A 568 -16.42 17.63 -17.85
CA LEU A 568 -16.49 17.28 -16.43
C LEU A 568 -15.45 18.02 -15.61
N SER A 569 -14.23 18.19 -16.12
CA SER A 569 -13.18 18.98 -15.45
C SER A 569 -13.57 20.43 -15.33
N TYR A 570 -14.12 21.03 -16.39
CA TYR A 570 -14.64 22.40 -16.36
C TYR A 570 -15.82 22.55 -15.38
N LEU A 571 -16.77 21.62 -15.40
CA LEU A 571 -17.91 21.66 -14.47
C LEU A 571 -17.45 21.46 -13.02
N ALA A 572 -16.47 20.60 -12.79
CA ALA A 572 -15.89 20.41 -11.45
C ALA A 572 -15.15 21.66 -10.97
N ASP A 573 -14.39 22.32 -11.85
CA ASP A 573 -13.72 23.59 -11.55
C ASP A 573 -14.74 24.69 -11.18
N VAL A 574 -15.79 24.85 -11.98
CA VAL A 574 -16.88 25.80 -11.67
C VAL A 574 -17.59 25.45 -10.35
N ALA A 575 -17.80 24.17 -10.07
CA ALA A 575 -18.47 23.74 -8.85
C ALA A 575 -17.63 23.95 -7.58
N VAL A 576 -16.29 23.81 -7.70
CA VAL A 576 -15.36 23.93 -6.55
C VAL A 576 -14.88 25.36 -6.37
N ASN A 577 -14.50 26.02 -7.46
CA ASN A 577 -13.86 27.33 -7.44
C ASN A 577 -14.85 28.49 -7.73
N GLY A 578 -16.10 28.15 -8.07
CA GLY A 578 -17.10 29.11 -8.51
C GLY A 578 -16.94 29.55 -9.97
N ALA A 579 -17.92 30.20 -10.54
CA ALA A 579 -17.82 30.74 -11.87
C ALA A 579 -16.81 31.92 -11.90
N SER A 580 -15.90 31.91 -12.87
CA SER A 580 -14.85 32.91 -13.06
C SER A 580 -15.38 34.30 -13.49
N HIS A 581 -16.69 34.50 -13.42
CA HIS A 581 -17.32 35.71 -13.95
C HIS A 581 -17.69 36.72 -12.85
N PRO A 582 -17.37 37.98 -13.01
CA PRO A 582 -17.68 39.03 -12.02
C PRO A 582 -19.19 39.13 -11.74
N GLY A 583 -19.58 38.98 -10.48
CA GLY A 583 -20.98 39.08 -10.05
C GLY A 583 -21.64 37.74 -9.67
N ALA A 584 -20.95 36.62 -9.84
CA ALA A 584 -21.46 35.30 -9.38
C ALA A 584 -21.49 35.14 -7.85
N VAL A 585 -20.76 35.97 -7.13
CA VAL A 585 -20.71 36.02 -5.67
C VAL A 585 -21.33 37.31 -5.18
N GLY A 586 -22.41 37.23 -4.41
CA GLY A 586 -22.99 38.38 -3.71
C GLY A 586 -21.99 38.96 -2.70
N PRO A 587 -22.21 40.19 -2.22
CA PRO A 587 -21.35 40.75 -1.19
C PRO A 587 -21.31 39.79 0.03
N ALA A 588 -20.14 39.60 0.56
CA ALA A 588 -19.96 38.79 1.75
C ALA A 588 -20.82 39.34 2.90
N PRO A 589 -21.56 38.51 3.63
CA PRO A 589 -22.32 39.00 4.76
C PRO A 589 -21.38 39.69 5.75
N THR A 590 -21.82 40.82 6.31
CA THR A 590 -21.10 41.53 7.36
C THR A 590 -21.11 40.63 8.61
N VAL A 591 -20.00 40.01 8.90
CA VAL A 591 -19.84 39.17 10.09
C VAL A 591 -19.30 40.05 11.21
N VAL A 592 -20.06 40.16 12.28
CA VAL A 592 -19.57 40.78 13.54
C VAL A 592 -18.64 39.77 14.18
N GLU A 593 -17.38 40.13 14.34
CA GLU A 593 -16.42 39.26 15.03
C GLU A 593 -16.84 39.12 16.52
N PRO A 594 -16.99 37.90 17.04
CA PRO A 594 -17.28 37.71 18.45
C PRO A 594 -16.10 38.17 19.31
N VAL A 595 -16.38 38.80 20.43
CA VAL A 595 -15.36 39.20 21.40
C VAL A 595 -15.20 38.04 22.38
N PRO A 596 -14.04 37.34 22.40
CA PRO A 596 -13.83 36.28 23.37
C PRO A 596 -13.77 36.84 24.79
N PRO A 597 -14.19 36.04 25.78
CA PRO A 597 -14.09 36.43 27.19
C PRO A 597 -12.62 36.63 27.57
N LYS A 598 -12.36 37.60 28.46
CA LYS A 598 -11.04 37.80 29.03
C LYS A 598 -10.84 36.84 30.18
N PRO A 599 -9.65 36.20 30.30
CA PRO A 599 -9.34 35.40 31.48
C PRO A 599 -9.37 36.24 32.75
N SER A 600 -9.68 35.61 33.89
CA SER A 600 -9.79 36.27 35.21
C SER A 600 -8.43 36.61 35.80
N ALA A 601 -7.36 35.94 35.38
CA ALA A 601 -5.97 36.15 35.81
C ALA A 601 -4.99 36.01 34.65
N GLU A 602 -3.81 36.63 34.79
CA GLU A 602 -2.72 36.50 33.81
C GLU A 602 -2.16 35.08 33.73
N THR A 603 -2.17 34.35 34.86
CA THR A 603 -1.75 32.95 34.95
C THR A 603 -2.96 32.09 35.32
N PRO A 604 -3.31 31.09 34.55
CA PRO A 604 -4.45 30.24 34.90
C PRO A 604 -4.19 29.41 36.17
N PRO A 605 -5.25 29.06 36.94
CA PRO A 605 -5.13 28.24 38.14
C PRO A 605 -4.49 26.88 37.81
N PRO A 606 -3.78 26.24 38.78
CA PRO A 606 -3.25 24.90 38.54
C PRO A 606 -4.36 23.88 38.32
N GLY A 607 -4.09 22.86 37.49
CA GLY A 607 -5.04 21.82 37.16
C GLY A 607 -4.41 20.42 37.20
N PHE A 608 -5.10 19.43 36.68
CA PHE A 608 -4.64 18.03 36.68
C PHE A 608 -3.37 17.78 35.87
N LYS A 609 -3.00 18.69 34.98
CA LYS A 609 -1.77 18.58 34.18
C LYS A 609 -0.51 18.55 35.06
N GLN A 610 -0.48 19.37 36.12
CA GLN A 610 0.66 19.41 37.03
C GLN A 610 0.85 18.05 37.77
N ILE A 611 -0.22 17.35 38.07
CA ILE A 611 -0.13 16.01 38.67
C ILE A 611 0.53 15.03 37.70
N ILE A 612 0.17 15.08 36.43
CA ILE A 612 0.78 14.22 35.39
C ILE A 612 2.29 14.53 35.26
N ASP A 613 2.64 15.81 35.22
CA ASP A 613 4.03 16.23 35.00
C ASP A 613 4.92 15.92 36.22
N GLU A 614 4.43 16.10 37.43
CA GLU A 614 5.22 15.95 38.67
C GLU A 614 5.21 14.50 39.21
N GLN A 615 4.09 13.76 39.03
CA GLN A 615 3.86 12.48 39.69
C GLN A 615 3.52 11.34 38.74
N GLY A 616 3.29 11.65 37.46
CA GLY A 616 3.07 10.67 36.39
C GLY A 616 1.63 10.16 36.26
N PRO A 617 1.38 9.25 35.27
CA PRO A 617 0.05 8.76 34.90
C PRO A 617 -0.73 8.08 36.04
N ALA A 618 -0.07 7.24 36.82
CA ALA A 618 -0.72 6.50 37.93
C ALA A 618 -1.22 7.44 39.03
N ALA A 619 -0.47 8.49 39.35
CA ALA A 619 -0.90 9.50 40.32
C ALA A 619 -2.09 10.32 39.82
N PHE A 620 -2.10 10.64 38.49
CA PHE A 620 -3.24 11.26 37.85
C PHE A 620 -4.49 10.38 37.95
N ALA A 621 -4.40 9.10 37.57
CA ALA A 621 -5.52 8.16 37.66
C ALA A 621 -6.07 8.08 39.08
N LYS A 622 -5.17 7.99 40.07
CA LYS A 622 -5.55 8.00 41.49
C LYS A 622 -6.24 9.31 41.89
N ALA A 623 -5.73 10.46 41.47
CA ALA A 623 -6.33 11.76 41.79
C ALA A 623 -7.72 11.90 41.16
N VAL A 624 -7.93 11.39 39.94
CA VAL A 624 -9.24 11.32 39.29
C VAL A 624 -10.21 10.45 40.10
N ARG A 625 -9.74 9.29 40.54
CA ARG A 625 -10.58 8.36 41.35
C ARG A 625 -10.91 8.88 42.75
N ASP A 626 -9.99 9.58 43.39
CA ASP A 626 -10.15 10.16 44.71
C ASP A 626 -10.96 11.47 44.71
N HIS A 627 -11.19 12.06 43.54
CA HIS A 627 -11.96 13.28 43.38
C HIS A 627 -13.40 13.07 43.86
N LYS A 628 -13.91 14.02 44.65
CA LYS A 628 -15.28 14.00 45.08
C LYS A 628 -16.17 14.70 44.06
N GLY A 629 -17.16 13.97 43.58
CA GLY A 629 -18.06 14.44 42.56
C GLY A 629 -17.58 14.03 41.12
N MET A 630 -18.35 14.44 40.13
CA MET A 630 -18.16 14.12 38.74
C MET A 630 -17.22 15.14 38.08
N LEU A 631 -16.17 14.65 37.40
CA LEU A 631 -15.30 15.45 36.55
C LEU A 631 -15.87 15.57 35.13
N LEU A 632 -15.57 16.69 34.47
CA LEU A 632 -15.96 16.94 33.10
C LEU A 632 -14.75 16.86 32.19
N MET A 633 -14.92 16.25 31.00
CA MET A 633 -14.03 16.43 29.85
C MET A 633 -14.74 17.24 28.77
N ASP A 634 -14.11 18.30 28.28
CA ASP A 634 -14.64 19.10 27.19
C ASP A 634 -14.17 18.60 25.82
N THR A 635 -15.11 18.24 24.96
CA THR A 635 -14.87 17.74 23.59
C THR A 635 -14.97 18.84 22.54
N THR A 636 -15.20 20.09 22.93
CA THR A 636 -15.46 21.22 22.02
C THR A 636 -14.40 21.37 20.95
N TRP A 637 -13.12 21.14 21.30
CA TRP A 637 -11.99 21.36 20.41
C TRP A 637 -11.63 20.17 19.51
N ARG A 638 -12.34 19.04 19.63
CA ARG A 638 -12.16 17.91 18.73
C ARG A 638 -13.47 17.27 18.28
N ASP A 639 -14.13 16.45 19.12
CA ASP A 639 -15.25 15.61 18.69
C ASP A 639 -16.51 16.42 18.41
N ALA A 640 -16.77 17.48 19.16
CA ALA A 640 -17.93 18.33 18.95
C ALA A 640 -17.87 18.98 17.56
N HIS A 641 -16.79 19.70 17.23
CA HIS A 641 -16.69 20.35 15.91
C HIS A 641 -16.45 19.33 14.78
N GLN A 642 -15.89 18.15 15.06
CA GLN A 642 -15.86 17.06 14.11
C GLN A 642 -17.27 16.63 13.72
N SER A 643 -18.16 16.54 14.69
CA SER A 643 -19.52 16.02 14.54
C SER A 643 -20.49 17.01 13.90
N VAL A 644 -20.38 18.32 14.17
CA VAL A 644 -21.32 19.33 13.67
C VAL A 644 -20.75 20.29 12.62
N LEU A 645 -19.42 20.44 12.54
CA LEU A 645 -18.74 21.34 11.60
C LEU A 645 -17.78 20.60 10.65
N ALA A 646 -17.90 19.27 10.52
CA ALA A 646 -17.01 18.44 9.71
C ALA A 646 -15.52 18.75 9.95
N THR A 647 -15.14 19.06 11.18
CA THR A 647 -13.78 19.39 11.63
C THR A 647 -13.25 20.73 11.01
N ARG A 648 -14.10 21.62 10.50
CA ARG A 648 -13.69 22.85 9.81
C ARG A 648 -13.42 24.02 10.77
N MET A 649 -12.85 23.76 11.95
CA MET A 649 -12.47 24.78 12.92
C MET A 649 -10.98 25.09 12.82
N ARG A 650 -10.61 26.35 12.62
CA ARG A 650 -9.22 26.76 12.39
C ARG A 650 -8.48 26.94 13.72
N THR A 651 -7.18 26.81 13.69
CA THR A 651 -6.32 26.99 14.88
C THR A 651 -6.53 28.37 15.50
N ARG A 652 -6.65 29.44 14.72
CA ARG A 652 -6.88 30.79 15.23
C ARG A 652 -8.21 30.92 16.00
N ASP A 653 -9.24 30.17 15.59
CA ASP A 653 -10.57 30.22 16.20
C ASP A 653 -10.51 29.55 17.60
N LEU A 654 -9.74 28.46 17.74
CA LEU A 654 -9.47 27.80 19.02
C LEU A 654 -8.62 28.68 19.94
N LEU A 655 -7.56 29.27 19.41
CA LEU A 655 -6.66 30.15 20.18
C LEU A 655 -7.36 31.37 20.74
N ALA A 656 -8.37 31.91 20.04
CA ALA A 656 -9.13 33.04 20.52
C ALA A 656 -9.85 32.76 21.84
N SER A 657 -10.25 31.53 22.11
CA SER A 657 -10.92 31.11 23.35
C SER A 657 -9.96 30.42 24.36
N ALA A 658 -8.77 30.01 23.95
CA ALA A 658 -7.89 29.17 24.73
C ALA A 658 -7.51 29.78 26.12
N PRO A 659 -7.15 31.05 26.27
CA PRO A 659 -6.84 31.62 27.58
C PRO A 659 -8.01 31.61 28.56
N ALA A 660 -9.23 31.90 28.04
CA ALA A 660 -10.43 31.86 28.87
C ALA A 660 -10.83 30.42 29.24
N THR A 661 -10.59 29.47 28.35
CA THR A 661 -10.80 28.04 28.59
C THR A 661 -9.83 27.52 29.65
N ALA A 662 -8.55 27.91 29.63
CA ALA A 662 -7.56 27.55 30.61
C ALA A 662 -7.92 28.01 32.02
N ASP A 663 -8.57 29.19 32.14
CA ASP A 663 -9.05 29.75 33.39
C ASP A 663 -10.34 29.04 33.86
N ALA A 664 -11.37 29.01 33.02
CA ALA A 664 -12.71 28.51 33.36
C ALA A 664 -12.74 27.00 33.57
N LEU A 665 -11.93 26.22 32.86
CA LEU A 665 -11.88 24.77 32.93
C LEU A 665 -10.62 24.23 33.63
N ALA A 666 -9.97 25.00 34.47
CA ALA A 666 -8.77 24.60 35.18
C ALA A 666 -8.96 23.26 35.97
N GLY A 667 -10.15 23.03 36.53
CA GLY A 667 -10.49 21.79 37.25
C GLY A 667 -11.03 20.66 36.37
N ALA A 668 -11.05 20.81 35.03
CA ALA A 668 -11.54 19.77 34.16
C ALA A 668 -10.56 18.58 34.10
N TYR A 669 -11.09 17.39 33.85
CA TYR A 669 -10.30 16.18 33.64
C TYR A 669 -9.34 16.34 32.48
N SER A 670 -9.85 16.76 31.32
CA SER A 670 -9.05 17.07 30.12
C SER A 670 -9.85 17.89 29.09
N LEU A 671 -9.13 18.43 28.10
CA LEU A 671 -9.68 18.97 26.87
C LEU A 671 -9.35 18.02 25.72
N GLU A 672 -10.35 17.48 25.04
CA GLU A 672 -10.11 16.68 23.83
C GLU A 672 -9.88 17.61 22.65
N MET A 673 -8.64 17.68 22.16
CA MET A 673 -8.28 18.66 21.16
C MET A 673 -7.60 18.08 19.91
N TRP A 674 -7.27 16.78 19.92
CA TRP A 674 -6.52 16.17 18.82
C TRP A 674 -6.96 14.72 18.54
N GLY A 675 -6.46 14.15 17.43
CA GLY A 675 -6.82 12.81 16.98
C GLY A 675 -8.05 12.80 16.07
N GLY A 676 -8.61 11.64 15.80
CA GLY A 676 -9.74 11.47 14.90
C GLY A 676 -9.49 12.08 13.52
N ALA A 677 -10.43 12.89 13.01
CA ALA A 677 -10.30 13.57 11.74
C ALA A 677 -9.53 14.90 11.82
N THR A 678 -9.21 15.41 13.01
CA THR A 678 -8.54 16.71 13.17
C THR A 678 -7.20 16.74 12.44
N PHE A 679 -6.40 15.69 12.55
CA PHE A 679 -5.09 15.60 11.90
C PHE A 679 -5.21 15.70 10.36
N ASP A 680 -6.06 14.88 9.76
CA ASP A 680 -6.27 14.83 8.32
C ASP A 680 -6.90 16.11 7.78
N VAL A 681 -7.94 16.63 8.46
CA VAL A 681 -8.66 17.83 8.03
C VAL A 681 -7.79 19.08 8.12
N SER A 682 -6.96 19.20 9.16
CA SER A 682 -6.01 20.32 9.26
C SER A 682 -5.08 20.38 8.06
N LEU A 683 -4.52 19.24 7.67
CA LEU A 683 -3.62 19.16 6.51
C LEU A 683 -4.35 19.33 5.17
N ARG A 684 -5.47 18.62 4.99
CA ARG A 684 -6.12 18.47 3.69
C ARG A 684 -7.03 19.64 3.32
N PHE A 685 -7.73 20.20 4.30
CA PHE A 685 -8.78 21.19 4.04
C PHE A 685 -8.50 22.57 4.63
N LEU A 686 -7.84 22.63 5.79
CA LEU A 686 -7.52 23.91 6.43
C LEU A 686 -6.14 24.42 6.04
N HIS A 687 -5.28 23.57 5.45
CA HIS A 687 -3.89 23.88 5.10
C HIS A 687 -3.08 24.34 6.30
N GLU A 688 -3.37 23.77 7.47
CA GLU A 688 -2.70 24.05 8.74
C GLU A 688 -1.89 22.82 9.19
N CYS A 689 -0.76 23.05 9.86
CA CYS A 689 0.02 21.98 10.48
C CYS A 689 -0.64 21.55 11.79
N PRO A 690 -1.09 20.28 11.93
CA PRO A 690 -1.72 19.82 13.17
C PRO A 690 -0.75 19.78 14.36
N TRP A 691 0.55 19.67 14.15
CA TRP A 691 1.58 19.71 15.17
C TRP A 691 1.73 21.13 15.73
N GLN A 692 1.85 22.12 14.86
CA GLN A 692 1.87 23.53 15.27
C GLN A 692 0.59 23.93 16.01
N ARG A 693 -0.57 23.45 15.57
CA ARG A 693 -1.83 23.63 16.29
C ARG A 693 -1.72 23.12 17.73
N LEU A 694 -1.21 21.91 17.92
CA LEU A 694 -1.04 21.31 19.23
C LEU A 694 -0.10 22.13 20.11
N GLU A 695 1.05 22.51 19.61
CA GLU A 695 2.07 23.29 20.31
C GLU A 695 1.53 24.68 20.74
N MET A 696 0.90 25.42 19.81
CA MET A 696 0.33 26.73 20.11
C MET A 696 -0.80 26.67 21.16
N LEU A 697 -1.65 25.64 21.07
CA LEU A 697 -2.72 25.46 22.07
C LEU A 697 -2.15 25.04 23.41
N ARG A 698 -1.13 24.21 23.46
CA ARG A 698 -0.44 23.83 24.69
C ARG A 698 0.23 25.01 25.39
N GLU A 699 0.82 25.92 24.63
CA GLU A 699 1.34 27.18 25.15
C GLU A 699 0.23 28.05 25.79
N ALA A 700 -0.93 28.13 25.13
CA ALA A 700 -2.07 28.92 25.60
C ALA A 700 -2.83 28.28 26.79
N VAL A 701 -2.73 26.96 26.97
CA VAL A 701 -3.41 26.19 28.02
C VAL A 701 -2.40 25.29 28.76
N PRO A 702 -1.61 25.81 29.68
CA PRO A 702 -0.53 25.07 30.32
C PRO A 702 -0.98 24.13 31.47
N ASN A 703 -2.22 24.26 31.94
CA ASN A 703 -2.71 23.70 33.22
C ASN A 703 -3.70 22.55 33.08
N VAL A 704 -4.41 22.42 31.95
CA VAL A 704 -5.40 21.36 31.72
C VAL A 704 -4.79 20.24 30.86
N PRO A 705 -4.98 18.95 31.20
CA PRO A 705 -4.51 17.85 30.35
C PRO A 705 -5.12 17.91 28.94
N PHE A 706 -4.33 17.64 27.92
CA PHE A 706 -4.82 17.46 26.55
C PHE A 706 -5.05 15.99 26.25
N GLN A 707 -6.19 15.69 25.67
CA GLN A 707 -6.58 14.36 25.29
C GLN A 707 -6.65 14.22 23.77
N MET A 708 -6.22 13.07 23.26
CA MET A 708 -6.40 12.67 21.86
C MET A 708 -7.09 11.32 21.74
N LEU A 709 -7.77 11.14 20.59
CA LEU A 709 -8.28 9.84 20.17
C LEU A 709 -7.21 9.12 19.32
N LEU A 710 -6.81 7.92 19.77
CA LEU A 710 -5.86 7.05 19.08
C LEU A 710 -6.56 5.77 18.62
N ARG A 711 -6.54 5.49 17.29
CA ARG A 711 -7.22 4.33 16.70
C ARG A 711 -6.32 3.10 16.63
N GLY A 712 -5.76 2.65 17.78
CA GLY A 712 -4.82 1.51 17.78
C GLY A 712 -3.74 1.64 16.71
N ALA A 713 -3.50 0.61 15.92
CA ALA A 713 -2.51 0.60 14.84
C ALA A 713 -2.81 1.58 13.68
N ASN A 714 -4.01 2.15 13.62
CA ASN A 714 -4.33 3.18 12.62
C ASN A 714 -3.94 4.59 13.09
N ALA A 715 -3.49 4.77 14.33
CA ALA A 715 -3.16 6.06 14.94
C ALA A 715 -4.24 7.12 14.67
N VAL A 716 -3.96 8.12 13.81
CA VAL A 716 -4.92 9.14 13.37
C VAL A 716 -5.40 8.93 11.92
N GLY A 717 -4.96 7.86 11.26
CA GLY A 717 -5.30 7.55 9.87
C GLY A 717 -6.53 6.65 9.71
N TYR A 718 -6.73 6.19 8.47
CA TYR A 718 -7.84 5.33 8.05
C TYR A 718 -7.37 3.93 7.61
N THR A 719 -6.05 3.70 7.65
CA THR A 719 -5.40 2.41 7.37
C THR A 719 -4.41 2.11 8.48
N SER A 720 -4.09 0.84 8.70
CA SER A 720 -3.08 0.45 9.68
C SER A 720 -1.69 0.91 9.22
N TYR A 721 -0.93 1.43 10.17
CA TYR A 721 0.48 1.79 10.00
C TYR A 721 1.36 0.70 10.58
N ALA A 722 2.63 0.68 10.17
CA ALA A 722 3.62 -0.21 10.78
C ALA A 722 3.87 0.18 12.26
N ASP A 723 4.15 -0.82 13.10
CA ASP A 723 4.26 -0.68 14.55
C ASP A 723 5.26 0.42 14.96
N ASN A 724 6.43 0.44 14.33
CA ASN A 724 7.45 1.45 14.64
C ASN A 724 7.02 2.88 14.27
N VAL A 725 6.14 3.04 13.28
CA VAL A 725 5.56 4.35 12.91
C VAL A 725 4.58 4.82 13.97
N VAL A 726 3.71 3.92 14.46
CA VAL A 726 2.76 4.26 15.53
C VAL A 726 3.49 4.61 16.81
N ASN A 727 4.52 3.84 17.18
CA ASN A 727 5.35 4.11 18.37
C ASN A 727 6.02 5.50 18.26
N ALA A 728 6.61 5.83 17.12
CA ALA A 728 7.20 7.14 16.89
C ALA A 728 6.16 8.26 16.95
N PHE A 729 4.99 8.06 16.33
CA PHE A 729 3.89 9.02 16.35
C PHE A 729 3.39 9.31 17.78
N VAL A 730 3.15 8.28 18.58
CA VAL A 730 2.69 8.44 19.98
C VAL A 730 3.73 9.16 20.82
N LYS A 731 5.01 8.81 20.66
CA LYS A 731 6.11 9.49 21.34
C LYS A 731 6.18 10.98 21.00
N GLU A 732 6.12 11.33 19.72
CA GLU A 732 6.12 12.73 19.28
C GLU A 732 4.86 13.48 19.75
N ALA A 733 3.68 12.84 19.71
CA ALA A 733 2.46 13.44 20.23
C ALA A 733 2.55 13.76 21.72
N ARG A 734 3.17 12.87 22.52
CA ARG A 734 3.42 13.12 23.96
C ARG A 734 4.38 14.29 24.18
N ILE A 735 5.46 14.36 23.39
CA ILE A 735 6.44 15.45 23.46
C ILE A 735 5.79 16.79 23.06
N ALA A 736 4.96 16.79 22.04
CA ALA A 736 4.27 17.98 21.54
C ALA A 736 3.14 18.49 22.47
N GLY A 737 2.73 17.69 23.48
CA GLY A 737 1.83 18.16 24.53
C GLY A 737 0.55 17.35 24.76
N ILE A 738 0.39 16.19 24.18
CA ILE A 738 -0.72 15.27 24.53
C ILE A 738 -0.39 14.56 25.84
N ASP A 739 -1.34 14.54 26.77
CA ASP A 739 -1.20 13.91 28.08
C ASP A 739 -1.98 12.60 28.18
N VAL A 740 -3.22 12.58 27.69
CA VAL A 740 -4.15 11.44 27.77
C VAL A 740 -4.41 10.88 26.38
N PHE A 741 -4.22 9.59 26.21
CA PHE A 741 -4.45 8.90 24.96
C PHE A 741 -5.65 7.95 25.10
N ARG A 742 -6.78 8.31 24.51
CA ARG A 742 -7.97 7.45 24.40
C ARG A 742 -7.73 6.44 23.29
N VAL A 743 -7.23 5.27 23.67
CA VAL A 743 -6.93 4.16 22.75
C VAL A 743 -8.20 3.37 22.49
N PHE A 744 -8.67 3.34 21.24
CA PHE A 744 -9.90 2.64 20.90
C PHE A 744 -9.79 1.84 19.60
N ASP A 745 -10.64 0.84 19.50
CA ASP A 745 -10.97 0.13 18.26
C ASP A 745 -12.49 0.03 18.13
N SER A 746 -13.05 0.39 16.97
CA SER A 746 -14.50 0.45 16.78
C SER A 746 -15.20 -0.91 16.86
N LEU A 747 -14.47 -2.01 16.72
CA LEU A 747 -14.94 -3.39 16.81
C LEU A 747 -14.54 -4.06 18.15
N ASN A 748 -13.89 -3.34 19.04
CA ASN A 748 -13.31 -3.85 20.28
C ASN A 748 -12.29 -4.98 20.04
N TYR A 749 -11.48 -4.86 18.99
CA TYR A 749 -10.44 -5.84 18.71
C TYR A 749 -9.25 -5.64 19.66
N ILE A 750 -9.13 -6.54 20.61
CA ILE A 750 -8.22 -6.41 21.76
C ILE A 750 -6.76 -6.33 21.35
N ASP A 751 -6.31 -7.10 20.36
CA ASP A 751 -4.90 -7.09 19.96
C ASP A 751 -4.48 -5.76 19.34
N ASN A 752 -5.38 -5.08 18.60
CA ASN A 752 -5.17 -3.72 18.12
C ASN A 752 -5.11 -2.70 19.28
N LEU A 753 -5.92 -2.89 20.31
CA LEU A 753 -5.92 -2.04 21.51
C LEU A 753 -4.62 -2.22 22.32
N LYS A 754 -4.19 -3.47 22.56
CA LYS A 754 -2.96 -3.79 23.31
C LYS A 754 -1.74 -3.09 22.76
N PHE A 755 -1.57 -3.15 21.44
CA PHE A 755 -0.45 -2.48 20.78
C PHE A 755 -0.46 -0.95 21.02
N GLY A 756 -1.63 -0.31 20.86
CA GLY A 756 -1.78 1.12 21.15
C GLY A 756 -1.49 1.47 22.60
N ILE A 757 -1.98 0.65 23.55
CA ILE A 757 -1.74 0.79 24.98
C ILE A 757 -0.23 0.72 25.30
N ASP A 758 0.47 -0.26 24.74
CA ASP A 758 1.91 -0.44 24.95
C ASP A 758 2.72 0.75 24.42
N SER A 759 2.31 1.28 23.25
CA SER A 759 2.93 2.47 22.66
C SER A 759 2.78 3.71 23.55
N VAL A 760 1.59 3.93 24.12
CA VAL A 760 1.32 5.07 25.03
C VAL A 760 2.09 4.92 26.33
N ARG A 761 2.10 3.72 26.91
CA ARG A 761 2.86 3.44 28.13
C ARG A 761 4.36 3.68 27.92
N ALA A 762 4.91 3.22 26.79
CA ALA A 762 6.31 3.45 26.43
C ALA A 762 6.65 4.94 26.27
N ALA A 763 5.67 5.78 25.92
CA ALA A 763 5.81 7.22 25.82
C ALA A 763 5.52 7.98 27.15
N ASN A 764 5.23 7.27 28.25
CA ASN A 764 4.83 7.83 29.55
C ASN A 764 3.60 8.77 29.44
N GLY A 765 2.63 8.39 28.60
CA GLY A 765 1.31 9.02 28.52
C GLY A 765 0.29 8.32 29.40
N VAL A 766 -0.80 9.00 29.74
CA VAL A 766 -1.94 8.38 30.43
C VAL A 766 -2.69 7.48 29.45
N VAL A 767 -2.83 6.21 29.81
CA VAL A 767 -3.50 5.19 28.98
C VAL A 767 -4.98 5.13 29.32
N GLU A 768 -5.82 5.71 28.47
CA GLU A 768 -7.27 5.54 28.58
C GLU A 768 -7.72 4.44 27.62
N GLY A 769 -7.87 3.21 28.17
CA GLY A 769 -8.32 2.05 27.40
C GLY A 769 -9.84 2.08 27.17
N THR A 770 -10.29 1.84 25.95
CA THR A 770 -11.67 2.12 25.57
C THR A 770 -12.43 0.87 25.14
N ILE A 771 -13.63 0.70 25.69
CA ILE A 771 -14.63 -0.23 25.17
C ILE A 771 -15.69 0.54 24.38
N CYS A 772 -15.90 0.16 23.11
CA CYS A 772 -16.95 0.73 22.28
C CYS A 772 -18.29 0.08 22.61
N TYR A 773 -19.23 0.91 23.07
CA TYR A 773 -20.56 0.46 23.43
C TYR A 773 -21.48 0.34 22.20
N THR A 774 -22.18 -0.77 22.08
CA THR A 774 -23.22 -1.02 21.07
C THR A 774 -24.32 -1.92 21.66
N GLY A 775 -25.47 -1.96 21.02
CA GLY A 775 -26.60 -2.74 21.52
C GLY A 775 -27.34 -2.05 22.66
N ASP A 776 -27.84 -2.83 23.63
CA ASP A 776 -28.61 -2.35 24.77
C ASP A 776 -28.56 -3.37 25.91
N VAL A 777 -27.65 -3.18 26.86
CA VAL A 777 -27.47 -4.08 28.01
C VAL A 777 -28.69 -4.07 28.95
N SER A 778 -29.55 -3.07 28.87
CA SER A 778 -30.80 -3.03 29.66
C SER A 778 -31.92 -3.90 29.09
N ASN A 779 -31.73 -4.46 27.86
CA ASN A 779 -32.71 -5.29 27.19
C ASN A 779 -32.30 -6.77 27.24
N PRO A 780 -32.94 -7.62 28.02
CA PRO A 780 -32.57 -9.02 28.16
C PRO A 780 -32.75 -9.88 26.90
N LYS A 781 -33.38 -9.34 25.85
CA LYS A 781 -33.49 -10.01 24.56
C LYS A 781 -32.28 -9.77 23.66
N LYS A 782 -31.37 -8.87 24.05
CA LYS A 782 -30.14 -8.54 23.29
C LYS A 782 -28.95 -9.25 23.95
N THR A 783 -28.61 -10.42 23.43
CA THR A 783 -27.61 -11.31 24.05
C THR A 783 -26.21 -11.17 23.48
N LYS A 784 -26.03 -10.61 22.28
CA LYS A 784 -24.72 -10.56 21.60
C LYS A 784 -23.73 -9.64 22.34
N TYR A 785 -24.17 -8.47 22.78
CA TYR A 785 -23.37 -7.50 23.50
C TYR A 785 -23.96 -7.36 24.91
N SER A 786 -23.75 -8.43 25.70
CA SER A 786 -24.29 -8.53 27.05
C SER A 786 -23.48 -7.70 28.04
N LEU A 787 -23.96 -7.62 29.27
CA LEU A 787 -23.24 -6.97 30.38
C LEU A 787 -21.90 -7.69 30.65
N GLU A 788 -21.93 -9.02 30.64
CA GLU A 788 -20.77 -9.88 30.84
C GLU A 788 -19.73 -9.62 29.73
N TYR A 789 -20.12 -9.48 28.46
CA TYR A 789 -19.21 -9.15 27.35
C TYR A 789 -18.38 -7.90 27.64
N TYR A 790 -19.00 -6.83 28.14
CA TYR A 790 -18.28 -5.61 28.49
C TYR A 790 -17.40 -5.74 29.72
N VAL A 791 -17.84 -6.50 30.70
CA VAL A 791 -17.06 -6.78 31.92
C VAL A 791 -15.81 -7.58 31.57
N ASP A 792 -15.93 -8.61 30.70
CA ASP A 792 -14.80 -9.44 30.26
C ASP A 792 -13.81 -8.66 29.39
N LEU A 793 -14.30 -7.77 28.51
CA LEU A 793 -13.44 -6.86 27.75
C LEU A 793 -12.66 -5.92 28.67
N THR A 794 -13.33 -5.37 29.70
CA THR A 794 -12.70 -4.49 30.68
C THR A 794 -11.63 -5.22 31.46
N GLU A 795 -11.88 -6.46 31.87
CA GLU A 795 -10.90 -7.28 32.56
C GLU A 795 -9.61 -7.47 31.73
N GLN A 796 -9.74 -7.79 30.46
CA GLN A 796 -8.61 -7.91 29.53
C GLN A 796 -7.81 -6.60 29.38
N LEU A 797 -8.48 -5.44 29.38
CA LEU A 797 -7.82 -4.13 29.35
C LEU A 797 -7.12 -3.81 30.66
N VAL A 798 -7.74 -4.12 31.81
CA VAL A 798 -7.16 -3.93 33.16
C VAL A 798 -5.92 -4.82 33.32
N ASP A 799 -6.02 -6.08 32.92
CA ASP A 799 -4.89 -7.03 32.98
C ASP A 799 -3.73 -6.55 32.11
N HIS A 800 -4.04 -5.84 31.01
CA HIS A 800 -3.04 -5.22 30.18
C HIS A 800 -2.49 -3.88 30.70
N GLY A 801 -3.07 -3.35 31.80
CA GLY A 801 -2.57 -2.20 32.57
C GLY A 801 -2.97 -0.84 32.00
N ILE A 802 -4.25 -0.59 31.82
CA ILE A 802 -4.79 0.75 31.55
C ILE A 802 -4.82 1.59 32.82
N ASP A 803 -4.70 2.92 32.70
CA ASP A 803 -4.82 3.87 33.81
C ASP A 803 -6.28 4.29 34.05
N VAL A 804 -7.07 4.41 32.99
CA VAL A 804 -8.46 4.86 32.98
C VAL A 804 -9.25 3.98 31.98
N LEU A 805 -10.47 3.58 32.34
CA LEU A 805 -11.41 2.91 31.46
C LEU A 805 -12.33 3.93 30.80
N ALA A 806 -12.42 3.96 29.46
CA ALA A 806 -13.44 4.72 28.75
C ALA A 806 -14.56 3.81 28.21
N ILE A 807 -15.80 4.22 28.42
CA ILE A 807 -16.98 3.64 27.75
C ILE A 807 -17.35 4.61 26.62
N LYS A 808 -17.16 4.19 25.35
CA LYS A 808 -17.40 5.05 24.19
C LYS A 808 -18.66 4.62 23.43
N ASP A 809 -19.72 5.38 23.61
CA ASP A 809 -20.94 5.27 22.80
C ASP A 809 -20.89 6.25 21.62
N MET A 810 -20.59 5.73 20.45
CA MET A 810 -20.40 6.53 19.22
C MET A 810 -21.71 6.93 18.54
N ALA A 811 -22.86 6.49 19.01
CA ALA A 811 -24.14 6.63 18.29
C ALA A 811 -25.32 7.06 19.17
N GLY A 812 -25.11 7.37 20.43
CA GLY A 812 -26.16 7.75 21.36
C GLY A 812 -27.09 6.58 21.74
N LEU A 813 -26.54 5.38 21.86
CA LEU A 813 -27.28 4.15 22.19
C LEU A 813 -27.39 3.89 23.70
N LEU A 814 -26.47 4.50 24.47
CA LEU A 814 -26.38 4.29 25.92
C LEU A 814 -27.54 5.00 26.63
N LYS A 815 -28.59 4.26 26.92
CA LYS A 815 -29.75 4.76 27.67
C LYS A 815 -29.38 4.96 29.14
N PRO A 816 -30.09 5.86 29.90
CA PRO A 816 -29.81 6.06 31.33
C PRO A 816 -29.79 4.75 32.12
N ARG A 817 -30.76 3.87 31.93
CA ARG A 817 -30.82 2.56 32.61
C ARG A 817 -29.63 1.67 32.23
N ALA A 818 -29.23 1.68 30.98
CA ALA A 818 -28.08 0.90 30.52
C ALA A 818 -26.77 1.45 31.09
N ALA A 819 -26.64 2.78 31.21
CA ALA A 819 -25.52 3.45 31.87
C ALA A 819 -25.41 3.03 33.34
N THR A 820 -26.53 3.09 34.10
CA THR A 820 -26.56 2.62 35.50
C THR A 820 -26.13 1.17 35.64
N MET A 821 -26.63 0.27 34.75
CA MET A 821 -26.30 -1.16 34.82
C MET A 821 -24.82 -1.42 34.48
N LEU A 822 -24.32 -0.83 33.39
CA LEU A 822 -22.96 -1.07 32.95
C LEU A 822 -21.92 -0.48 33.89
N VAL A 823 -22.06 0.82 34.24
CA VAL A 823 -21.13 1.50 35.13
C VAL A 823 -21.17 0.88 36.52
N GLY A 824 -22.36 0.57 37.06
CA GLY A 824 -22.49 -0.07 38.38
C GLY A 824 -21.83 -1.44 38.44
N ALA A 825 -21.95 -2.27 37.40
CA ALA A 825 -21.26 -3.57 37.33
C ALA A 825 -19.74 -3.40 37.24
N LEU A 826 -19.25 -2.49 36.39
CA LEU A 826 -17.84 -2.20 36.26
C LEU A 826 -17.26 -1.62 37.56
N ARG A 827 -17.94 -0.69 38.20
CA ARG A 827 -17.53 -0.12 39.48
C ARG A 827 -17.46 -1.16 40.61
N THR A 828 -18.40 -2.10 40.63
CA THR A 828 -18.41 -3.21 41.61
C THR A 828 -17.22 -4.14 41.42
N LYS A 829 -16.86 -4.45 40.14
CA LYS A 829 -15.74 -5.36 39.85
C LYS A 829 -14.39 -4.66 39.96
N PHE A 830 -14.31 -3.38 39.60
CA PHE A 830 -13.08 -2.60 39.55
C PHE A 830 -13.23 -1.30 40.36
N PRO A 831 -13.20 -1.39 41.73
CA PRO A 831 -13.50 -0.27 42.59
C PRO A 831 -12.54 0.89 42.51
N ASP A 832 -11.27 0.62 42.20
CA ASP A 832 -10.19 1.61 42.17
C ASP A 832 -9.91 2.19 40.77
N LEU A 833 -10.50 1.61 39.72
CA LEU A 833 -10.28 2.02 38.34
C LEU A 833 -11.14 3.27 38.01
N PRO A 834 -10.57 4.39 37.55
CA PRO A 834 -11.37 5.50 37.05
C PRO A 834 -12.21 5.11 35.84
N ILE A 835 -13.48 5.48 35.83
CA ILE A 835 -14.43 5.20 34.73
C ILE A 835 -14.84 6.50 34.05
N HIS A 836 -14.58 6.59 32.75
CA HIS A 836 -14.89 7.73 31.90
C HIS A 836 -15.98 7.36 30.92
N VAL A 837 -17.05 8.16 30.79
CA VAL A 837 -18.18 7.85 29.90
C VAL A 837 -18.32 8.90 28.82
N HIS A 838 -18.37 8.45 27.59
CA HIS A 838 -18.58 9.25 26.38
C HIS A 838 -19.85 8.81 25.68
N THR A 839 -20.67 9.75 25.24
CA THR A 839 -21.81 9.48 24.36
C THR A 839 -22.03 10.62 23.38
N HIS A 840 -22.65 10.31 22.24
CA HIS A 840 -23.23 11.30 21.33
C HIS A 840 -24.71 11.52 21.68
N ASP A 841 -25.21 12.73 21.52
CA ASP A 841 -26.58 13.11 21.90
C ASP A 841 -27.59 12.88 20.78
N THR A 842 -27.34 11.94 19.90
CA THR A 842 -28.15 11.64 18.72
C THR A 842 -29.59 11.28 19.08
N ALA A 843 -29.81 10.67 20.23
CA ALA A 843 -31.13 10.32 20.75
C ALA A 843 -31.76 11.43 21.62
N GLY A 844 -31.03 12.52 21.91
CA GLY A 844 -31.48 13.57 22.83
C GLY A 844 -31.54 13.12 24.30
N THR A 845 -30.86 12.04 24.65
CA THR A 845 -30.85 11.47 26.02
C THR A 845 -29.49 11.60 26.70
N GLY A 846 -28.55 12.29 26.06
CA GLY A 846 -27.17 12.31 26.49
C GLY A 846 -26.97 12.84 27.91
N VAL A 847 -27.53 13.99 28.24
CA VAL A 847 -27.46 14.54 29.61
C VAL A 847 -28.01 13.58 30.67
N ALA A 848 -29.17 12.96 30.40
CA ALA A 848 -29.77 11.98 31.33
C ALA A 848 -28.90 10.71 31.46
N SER A 849 -28.26 10.30 30.39
CA SER A 849 -27.34 9.14 30.45
C SER A 849 -26.06 9.46 31.20
N MET A 850 -25.50 10.66 31.07
CA MET A 850 -24.31 11.09 31.82
C MET A 850 -24.61 11.20 33.32
N LEU A 851 -25.75 11.78 33.69
CA LEU A 851 -26.20 11.83 35.08
C LEU A 851 -26.36 10.43 35.67
N ALA A 852 -27.03 9.52 34.94
CA ALA A 852 -27.23 8.15 35.41
C ALA A 852 -25.89 7.37 35.51
N ALA A 853 -24.92 7.67 34.66
CA ALA A 853 -23.57 7.12 34.74
C ALA A 853 -22.83 7.63 35.99
N ALA A 854 -22.86 8.94 36.22
CA ALA A 854 -22.24 9.55 37.40
C ALA A 854 -22.85 9.00 38.71
N GLU A 855 -24.16 8.92 38.83
CA GLU A 855 -24.86 8.33 39.95
C GLU A 855 -24.49 6.85 40.19
N ALA A 856 -24.18 6.13 39.10
CA ALA A 856 -23.72 4.73 39.16
C ALA A 856 -22.25 4.57 39.48
N GLY A 857 -21.48 5.68 39.55
CA GLY A 857 -20.07 5.70 39.95
C GLY A 857 -19.09 5.94 38.83
N ALA A 858 -19.49 6.56 37.70
CA ALA A 858 -18.55 7.12 36.75
C ALA A 858 -17.85 8.34 37.35
N ASP A 859 -16.54 8.46 37.13
CA ASP A 859 -15.72 9.55 37.66
C ASP A 859 -15.69 10.73 36.70
N VAL A 860 -15.76 10.46 35.38
CA VAL A 860 -15.65 11.47 34.30
C VAL A 860 -16.74 11.28 33.27
N VAL A 861 -17.28 12.38 32.75
CA VAL A 861 -18.23 12.37 31.64
C VAL A 861 -17.84 13.40 30.56
N ASP A 862 -18.09 13.04 29.30
CA ASP A 862 -17.86 13.92 28.16
C ASP A 862 -19.03 14.87 27.93
N VAL A 863 -18.67 16.14 27.75
CA VAL A 863 -19.59 17.24 27.41
C VAL A 863 -18.96 18.14 26.36
N CYS A 864 -19.72 19.07 25.82
CA CYS A 864 -19.18 20.16 25.00
C CYS A 864 -19.91 21.48 25.28
N THR A 865 -19.32 22.57 24.78
CA THR A 865 -19.99 23.88 24.87
C THR A 865 -21.39 23.82 24.28
N ASP A 866 -22.34 24.51 24.89
CA ASP A 866 -23.77 24.49 24.54
C ASP A 866 -24.02 24.85 23.07
N ALA A 867 -23.20 25.75 22.49
CA ALA A 867 -23.31 26.17 21.09
C ALA A 867 -22.99 25.04 20.08
N MET A 868 -22.31 24.00 20.50
CA MET A 868 -21.95 22.84 19.65
C MET A 868 -22.57 21.54 20.15
N ALA A 869 -23.42 21.58 21.16
CA ALA A 869 -24.00 20.40 21.78
C ALA A 869 -25.23 19.87 21.02
N GLY A 870 -25.56 18.62 21.33
CA GLY A 870 -26.74 17.95 20.79
C GLY A 870 -26.55 17.36 19.37
N LEU A 871 -27.59 16.79 18.81
CA LEU A 871 -27.58 16.09 17.52
C LEU A 871 -26.48 15.00 17.49
N THR A 872 -25.54 15.11 16.56
CA THR A 872 -24.42 14.17 16.42
C THR A 872 -23.23 14.50 17.32
N SER A 873 -23.29 15.59 18.08
CA SER A 873 -22.28 16.01 19.05
C SER A 873 -22.54 15.43 20.46
N GLN A 874 -21.81 15.93 21.45
CA GLN A 874 -21.91 15.49 22.84
C GLN A 874 -23.00 16.25 23.60
N PRO A 875 -23.34 15.82 24.84
CA PRO A 875 -24.27 16.52 25.69
C PRO A 875 -23.80 17.94 26.04
N ALA A 876 -24.76 18.86 26.19
CA ALA A 876 -24.48 20.25 26.55
C ALA A 876 -23.91 20.36 27.98
N MET A 877 -22.75 21.02 28.09
CA MET A 877 -22.06 21.26 29.37
C MET A 877 -22.95 22.08 30.33
N GLY A 878 -23.55 23.15 29.84
CA GLY A 878 -24.42 23.99 30.64
C GLY A 878 -25.65 23.27 31.16
N ALA A 879 -26.24 22.39 30.35
CA ALA A 879 -27.39 21.59 30.78
C ALA A 879 -27.03 20.60 31.87
N LEU A 880 -25.86 19.95 31.76
CA LEU A 880 -25.37 19.01 32.78
C LEU A 880 -25.04 19.74 34.08
N VAL A 881 -24.31 20.85 34.02
CA VAL A 881 -23.93 21.67 35.18
C VAL A 881 -25.18 22.18 35.90
N ALA A 882 -26.17 22.67 35.13
CA ALA A 882 -27.46 23.14 35.71
C ALA A 882 -28.22 22.01 36.41
N ALA A 883 -28.16 20.78 35.87
CA ALA A 883 -28.84 19.61 36.47
C ALA A 883 -28.23 19.16 37.81
N VAL A 884 -26.92 19.38 38.03
CA VAL A 884 -26.23 19.02 39.27
C VAL A 884 -26.07 20.20 40.24
N GLN A 885 -26.47 21.41 39.84
CA GLN A 885 -26.34 22.60 40.67
C GLN A 885 -27.15 22.44 41.98
N GLY A 886 -26.46 22.51 43.13
CA GLY A 886 -27.09 22.38 44.47
C GLY A 886 -27.27 20.93 44.92
N THR A 887 -26.68 19.98 44.21
CA THR A 887 -26.49 18.61 44.72
C THR A 887 -25.15 18.50 45.44
N ASP A 888 -25.00 17.47 46.29
CA ASP A 888 -23.78 17.21 47.06
C ASP A 888 -22.62 16.76 46.14
#